data_6279f0c71fe84dc0e1fbbe987640edb5
#
_entry.id   6279f0c71fe84dc0e1fbbe987640edb5
#
_cell.length_a   1.000
_cell.length_b   1.000
_cell.length_c   1.000
_cell.angle_alpha   90.00
_cell.angle_beta   90.00
_cell.angle_gamma   90.00
#
_symmetry.space_group_name_H-M   'P 1'
#
loop_
_entity.id
_entity.type
_entity.pdbx_description
1 polymer ?
#
loop_
_entity_poly.entity_id
_entity_poly.type
_entity_poly.pdbx_seq_one_letter_code
_entity_poly.pdbx_strand_id
1 'polypeptide(L)'
;MHYTISANLRKHRRIFVSFAIACLAVTILLAVNALSVARSESVIVTYPLLKSAQPSNTYSVTVNGQPVFVEKYNSLSYIHFAFAGKANIEIAVKENVKDYTLSPKRYKLSSSTNTNKIYFSLTVPRKIILHKVNLLKENLFIIADSLEDISPTVGDMNVTNIMNFGVDNTGQQDSTTNIQKAIDEVSGRFGILYFPPGVYKIKQLNLKSNMTLYLAGGSVLEATKEINPSYGRGLLYIKDVNNVKIMGRGVVYGNGSYWRSHGGWYSLIELENANNIILQDILIKDPCVANVGMSHSENVAIYNVKILANPEPEFLNTDGFDFWSSKNITIDNVLYKGTDDATSHGGDKNSKIQDNEEINVKNSVFYGGNGFKIGSTVKQDAIRNITYENIDLVFANQMSGFWPVTGANFENVYFKNIRSEDILDVPEVDKAALIFNWRINAASWEPDSSAEKLGYIRNIYVYNLTADDRGGNNSVFQGYDSQRDIRNITFDNLYVEGKLATNPENAFFDFRPSEKDGNNYVNLKFVASNPTILNLEAIDLYASESGDAGEFRITRTGNTSQALTVKYTIRGTAKNGTDYQTIPNAVTIPAGASEAAIAILPKQENHQKGLKTVFLSLENLPNSTDYMLGPDFHAVVNISN
;
A
#
# COMPACT_ATOMS: atom_id res chain seq x y z
N MET A 1 28.02 -61.40 55.86
CA MET A 1 28.48 -61.19 54.46
C MET A 1 27.33 -61.03 53.43
N HIS A 2 26.07 -60.93 53.85
CA HIS A 2 24.92 -60.85 52.96
C HIS A 2 24.31 -59.41 52.83
N TYR A 3 24.75 -58.43 53.60
CA TYR A 3 24.20 -57.06 53.60
C TYR A 3 24.97 -56.10 52.68
N THR A 4 26.16 -56.39 52.24
CA THR A 4 27.02 -55.49 51.43
C THR A 4 26.78 -55.63 49.93
N ILE A 5 26.22 -56.73 49.46
CA ILE A 5 25.98 -56.98 48.02
C ILE A 5 24.67 -56.27 47.53
N SER A 6 23.68 -56.17 48.42
CA SER A 6 22.39 -55.52 48.06
C SER A 6 22.48 -53.99 47.91
N ALA A 7 23.39 -53.33 48.64
CA ALA A 7 23.57 -51.87 48.57
C ALA A 7 24.31 -51.46 47.31
N ASN A 8 25.25 -52.23 46.80
CA ASN A 8 25.94 -51.91 45.53
C ASN A 8 25.07 -52.11 44.31
N LEU A 9 24.21 -53.12 44.28
CA LEU A 9 23.26 -53.35 43.19
C LEU A 9 22.21 -52.21 43.08
N ARG A 10 21.74 -51.64 44.19
CA ARG A 10 20.84 -50.50 44.21
C ARG A 10 21.51 -49.18 43.73
N LYS A 11 22.79 -48.99 44.05
CA LYS A 11 23.58 -47.82 43.63
C LYS A 11 23.86 -47.86 42.12
N HIS A 12 24.23 -49.02 41.57
CA HIS A 12 24.41 -49.15 40.11
C HIS A 12 23.09 -49.01 39.32
N ARG A 13 21.99 -49.55 39.87
CA ARG A 13 20.66 -49.37 39.21
C ARG A 13 20.20 -47.92 39.20
N ARG A 14 20.47 -47.13 40.25
CA ARG A 14 20.17 -45.69 40.27
C ARG A 14 21.05 -44.90 39.32
N ILE A 15 22.32 -45.23 39.17
CA ILE A 15 23.24 -44.60 38.22
C ILE A 15 22.82 -44.92 36.78
N PHE A 16 22.42 -46.16 36.47
CA PHE A 16 21.95 -46.55 35.13
C PHE A 16 20.64 -45.88 34.77
N VAL A 17 19.69 -45.77 35.69
CA VAL A 17 18.40 -45.05 35.45
C VAL A 17 18.63 -43.57 35.29
N SER A 18 19.50 -42.93 36.06
CA SER A 18 19.84 -41.51 35.91
C SER A 18 20.57 -41.24 34.60
N PHE A 19 21.43 -42.15 34.13
CA PHE A 19 22.12 -42.00 32.84
C PHE A 19 21.16 -42.22 31.67
N ALA A 20 20.21 -43.16 31.75
CA ALA A 20 19.19 -43.38 30.75
C ALA A 20 18.22 -42.20 30.65
N ILE A 21 17.83 -41.57 31.77
CA ILE A 21 16.99 -40.36 31.80
C ILE A 21 17.75 -39.15 31.21
N ALA A 22 19.04 -38.99 31.52
CA ALA A 22 19.88 -37.95 30.97
C ALA A 22 20.07 -38.11 29.45
N CYS A 23 20.30 -39.35 28.96
CA CYS A 23 20.39 -39.63 27.53
C CYS A 23 19.06 -39.41 26.81
N LEU A 24 17.91 -39.73 27.43
CA LEU A 24 16.58 -39.46 26.86
C LEU A 24 16.28 -37.96 26.80
N ALA A 25 16.65 -37.20 27.85
CA ALA A 25 16.52 -35.76 27.87
C ALA A 25 17.40 -35.07 26.82
N VAL A 26 18.62 -35.54 26.60
CA VAL A 26 19.52 -35.03 25.56
C VAL A 26 19.00 -35.36 24.15
N THR A 27 18.45 -36.58 23.94
CA THR A 27 17.83 -36.97 22.66
C THR A 27 16.56 -36.19 22.39
N ILE A 28 15.72 -35.90 23.38
CA ILE A 28 14.54 -35.03 23.24
C ILE A 28 14.98 -33.60 22.96
N LEU A 29 16.00 -33.09 23.65
CA LEU A 29 16.53 -31.71 23.39
C LEU A 29 17.16 -31.58 22.00
N LEU A 30 17.86 -32.62 21.53
CA LEU A 30 18.40 -32.66 20.17
C LEU A 30 17.31 -32.84 19.12
N ALA A 31 16.26 -33.59 19.39
CA ALA A 31 15.10 -33.70 18.50
C ALA A 31 14.28 -32.41 18.46
N VAL A 32 14.09 -31.72 19.59
CA VAL A 32 13.44 -30.40 19.64
C VAL A 32 14.28 -29.34 18.91
N ASN A 33 15.60 -29.34 19.06
CA ASN A 33 16.50 -28.46 18.33
C ASN A 33 16.56 -28.80 16.82
N ALA A 34 16.52 -30.09 16.45
CA ALA A 34 16.46 -30.51 15.05
C ALA A 34 15.10 -30.11 14.40
N LEU A 35 13.99 -30.23 15.14
CA LEU A 35 12.67 -29.76 14.72
C LEU A 35 12.63 -28.23 14.62
N SER A 36 13.30 -27.48 15.51
CA SER A 36 13.40 -26.02 15.43
C SER A 36 14.30 -25.56 14.29
N VAL A 37 15.31 -26.33 13.89
CA VAL A 37 16.18 -26.01 12.74
C VAL A 37 15.48 -26.33 11.41
N ALA A 38 14.60 -27.33 11.35
CA ALA A 38 13.80 -27.61 10.15
C ALA A 38 12.70 -26.56 9.88
N ARG A 39 12.36 -25.72 10.87
CA ARG A 39 11.31 -24.68 10.80
C ARG A 39 11.76 -23.35 10.22
N SER A 40 12.97 -23.18 9.74
CA SER A 40 13.50 -21.87 9.30
C SER A 40 13.77 -21.74 7.80
N GLU A 41 13.07 -22.51 6.96
CA GLU A 41 13.15 -22.24 5.52
C GLU A 41 12.49 -20.90 5.21
N SER A 42 13.31 -19.94 4.78
CA SER A 42 12.84 -18.66 4.26
C SER A 42 13.10 -18.64 2.77
N VAL A 43 12.12 -18.20 2.00
CA VAL A 43 12.25 -17.97 0.56
C VAL A 43 12.43 -16.49 0.31
N ILE A 44 13.47 -16.11 -0.41
CA ILE A 44 13.70 -14.73 -0.87
C ILE A 44 13.69 -14.76 -2.39
N VAL A 45 12.83 -13.97 -2.99
CA VAL A 45 12.74 -13.79 -4.44
C VAL A 45 13.16 -12.36 -4.78
N THR A 46 14.22 -12.22 -5.57
CA THR A 46 14.65 -10.96 -6.16
C THR A 46 14.34 -10.96 -7.65
N TYR A 47 14.19 -9.78 -8.22
CA TYR A 47 13.82 -9.65 -9.63
C TYR A 47 15.05 -9.33 -10.49
N PRO A 48 15.09 -9.83 -11.74
CA PRO A 48 16.18 -9.51 -12.66
C PRO A 48 16.37 -8.01 -12.86
N LEU A 49 17.61 -7.59 -12.95
CA LEU A 49 17.98 -6.19 -13.10
C LEU A 49 17.92 -5.74 -14.55
N LEU A 50 17.51 -4.50 -14.74
CA LEU A 50 17.69 -3.82 -16.00
C LEU A 50 19.17 -3.50 -16.21
N LYS A 51 19.64 -3.61 -17.47
CA LYS A 51 21.01 -3.18 -17.83
C LYS A 51 21.24 -1.68 -17.59
N SER A 52 20.15 -0.88 -17.59
CA SER A 52 20.19 0.57 -17.35
C SER A 52 20.04 0.96 -15.88
N ALA A 53 19.71 0.02 -15.00
CA ALA A 53 19.53 0.30 -13.57
C ALA A 53 20.85 0.78 -12.95
N GLN A 54 20.79 1.91 -12.26
CA GLN A 54 21.96 2.50 -11.61
C GLN A 54 22.06 2.01 -10.16
N PRO A 55 23.22 1.51 -9.72
CA PRO A 55 23.40 1.11 -8.33
C PRO A 55 23.45 2.33 -7.41
N SER A 56 22.91 2.19 -6.19
CA SER A 56 23.12 3.19 -5.15
C SER A 56 24.59 3.22 -4.71
N ASN A 57 25.13 4.42 -4.55
CA ASN A 57 26.43 4.64 -3.94
C ASN A 57 26.33 4.89 -2.43
N THR A 58 25.11 4.99 -1.89
CA THR A 58 24.82 5.33 -0.50
C THR A 58 24.52 4.08 0.30
N TYR A 59 23.74 3.16 -0.28
CA TYR A 59 23.23 1.98 0.41
C TYR A 59 23.61 0.68 -0.31
N SER A 60 23.89 -0.36 0.48
CA SER A 60 23.87 -1.75 0.03
C SER A 60 23.06 -2.58 1.01
N VAL A 61 22.31 -3.57 0.49
CA VAL A 61 21.36 -4.35 1.29
C VAL A 61 21.57 -5.84 1.08
N THR A 62 21.49 -6.60 2.17
CA THR A 62 21.33 -8.06 2.11
C THR A 62 20.06 -8.47 2.84
N VAL A 63 19.40 -9.51 2.36
CA VAL A 63 18.27 -10.16 2.99
C VAL A 63 18.63 -11.63 3.21
N ASN A 64 18.62 -12.10 4.45
CA ASN A 64 19.12 -13.42 4.85
C ASN A 64 20.53 -13.72 4.29
N GLY A 65 21.40 -12.69 4.24
CA GLY A 65 22.74 -12.77 3.68
C GLY A 65 22.83 -12.76 2.15
N GLN A 66 21.71 -12.78 1.43
CA GLN A 66 21.67 -12.66 -0.04
C GLN A 66 21.68 -11.18 -0.43
N PRO A 67 22.57 -10.71 -1.32
CA PRO A 67 22.56 -9.34 -1.82
C PRO A 67 21.27 -9.06 -2.57
N VAL A 68 20.65 -7.92 -2.26
CA VAL A 68 19.53 -7.35 -3.01
C VAL A 68 20.01 -6.07 -3.67
N PHE A 69 19.73 -5.93 -4.95
CA PHE A 69 20.16 -4.74 -5.69
C PHE A 69 19.45 -3.50 -5.17
N VAL A 70 20.21 -2.47 -4.85
CA VAL A 70 19.70 -1.16 -4.47
C VAL A 70 19.76 -0.26 -5.69
N GLU A 71 18.61 0.00 -6.30
CA GLU A 71 18.54 0.89 -7.45
C GLU A 71 18.50 2.35 -7.00
N LYS A 72 19.38 3.15 -7.57
CA LYS A 72 19.37 4.61 -7.45
C LYS A 72 18.39 5.20 -8.46
N TYR A 73 17.48 6.04 -7.97
CA TYR A 73 16.55 6.79 -8.80
C TYR A 73 16.51 8.25 -8.35
N ASN A 74 17.20 9.13 -9.06
CA ASN A 74 17.39 10.53 -8.70
C ASN A 74 17.87 10.69 -7.24
N SER A 75 17.15 11.40 -6.40
CA SER A 75 17.50 11.62 -4.98
C SER A 75 17.00 10.53 -4.03
N LEU A 76 16.42 9.45 -4.53
CA LEU A 76 16.02 8.29 -3.73
C LEU A 76 16.70 7.00 -4.19
N SER A 77 16.69 6.00 -3.33
CA SER A 77 17.04 4.61 -3.65
C SER A 77 15.92 3.68 -3.25
N TYR A 78 15.81 2.52 -3.91
CA TYR A 78 14.84 1.51 -3.53
C TYR A 78 15.35 0.09 -3.73
N ILE A 79 14.76 -0.84 -2.98
CA ILE A 79 14.87 -2.28 -3.18
C ILE A 79 13.48 -2.88 -3.34
N HIS A 80 13.37 -3.93 -4.14
CA HIS A 80 12.16 -4.71 -4.29
C HIS A 80 12.48 -6.20 -4.25
N PHE A 81 11.86 -6.90 -3.31
CA PHE A 81 11.94 -8.35 -3.18
C PHE A 81 10.63 -8.91 -2.62
N ALA A 82 10.40 -10.21 -2.82
CA ALA A 82 9.33 -10.92 -2.15
C ALA A 82 9.90 -12.00 -1.23
N PHE A 83 9.14 -12.37 -0.19
CA PHE A 83 9.61 -13.37 0.75
C PHE A 83 8.46 -14.19 1.37
N ALA A 84 8.84 -15.38 1.86
CA ALA A 84 8.07 -16.19 2.79
C ALA A 84 8.98 -16.58 3.97
N GLY A 85 8.39 -16.83 5.13
CA GLY A 85 9.12 -17.05 6.36
C GLY A 85 9.65 -15.74 6.97
N LYS A 86 10.89 -15.74 7.45
CA LYS A 86 11.51 -14.58 8.08
C LYS A 86 12.56 -13.94 7.17
N ALA A 87 12.46 -12.63 6.95
CA ALA A 87 13.45 -11.83 6.24
C ALA A 87 14.30 -11.03 7.24
N ASN A 88 15.57 -11.36 7.39
CA ASN A 88 16.54 -10.61 8.17
C ASN A 88 17.24 -9.63 7.22
N ILE A 89 17.08 -8.33 7.45
CA ILE A 89 17.55 -7.26 6.59
C ILE A 89 18.77 -6.62 7.23
N GLU A 90 19.86 -6.53 6.46
CA GLU A 90 21.04 -5.75 6.79
C GLU A 90 21.20 -4.65 5.75
N ILE A 91 21.27 -3.40 6.19
CA ILE A 91 21.51 -2.22 5.35
C ILE A 91 22.85 -1.64 5.74
N ALA A 92 23.82 -1.67 4.84
CA ALA A 92 25.06 -0.93 5.00
C ALA A 92 24.94 0.45 4.36
N VAL A 93 25.35 1.48 5.09
CA VAL A 93 25.36 2.88 4.67
C VAL A 93 26.81 3.29 4.40
N LYS A 94 27.03 4.20 3.48
CA LYS A 94 28.38 4.69 3.16
C LYS A 94 29.11 5.29 4.38
N GLU A 95 28.36 5.86 5.31
CA GLU A 95 28.87 6.54 6.51
C GLU A 95 28.44 5.82 7.79
N ASN A 96 29.14 6.08 8.90
CA ASN A 96 28.71 5.59 10.20
C ASN A 96 27.33 6.14 10.55
N VAL A 97 26.43 5.25 10.94
CA VAL A 97 25.04 5.60 11.30
C VAL A 97 25.01 6.17 12.71
N LYS A 98 24.54 7.40 12.86
CA LYS A 98 24.28 8.05 14.15
C LYS A 98 22.79 8.11 14.44
N ASP A 99 22.02 8.56 13.45
CA ASP A 99 20.56 8.73 13.53
C ASP A 99 19.90 8.16 12.28
N TYR A 100 18.71 7.64 12.43
CA TYR A 100 17.84 7.21 11.33
C TYR A 100 16.40 7.03 11.81
N THR A 101 15.48 7.00 10.85
CA THR A 101 14.08 6.67 11.10
C THR A 101 13.64 5.55 10.15
N LEU A 102 12.97 4.55 10.68
CA LEU A 102 12.24 3.53 9.91
C LEU A 102 10.75 3.84 10.00
N SER A 103 10.15 4.19 8.89
CA SER A 103 8.72 4.50 8.78
C SER A 103 8.00 3.51 7.87
N PRO A 104 6.70 3.27 8.09
CA PRO A 104 5.81 3.84 9.12
C PRO A 104 6.21 3.45 10.56
N LYS A 105 6.26 4.45 11.44
CA LYS A 105 6.59 4.26 12.87
C LYS A 105 5.64 3.28 13.58
N ARG A 106 4.39 3.15 13.08
CA ARG A 106 3.42 2.19 13.63
C ARG A 106 3.89 0.74 13.61
N TYR A 107 4.79 0.38 12.69
CA TYR A 107 5.32 -1.00 12.62
C TYR A 107 6.18 -1.36 13.84
N LYS A 108 6.62 -0.36 14.61
CA LYS A 108 7.45 -0.54 15.83
C LYS A 108 8.60 -1.53 15.61
N LEU A 109 9.25 -1.43 14.45
CA LEU A 109 10.32 -2.34 14.05
C LEU A 109 11.46 -2.27 15.06
N SER A 110 11.76 -3.41 15.68
CA SER A 110 12.95 -3.53 16.50
C SER A 110 14.18 -3.55 15.60
N SER A 111 15.02 -2.55 15.71
CA SER A 111 16.23 -2.39 14.91
C SER A 111 17.47 -2.15 15.78
N SER A 112 18.63 -2.48 15.24
CA SER A 112 19.91 -2.24 15.87
C SER A 112 20.92 -1.72 14.87
N THR A 113 21.99 -1.07 15.37
CA THR A 113 23.07 -0.54 14.53
C THR A 113 24.42 -1.07 15.00
N ASN A 114 25.32 -1.23 14.03
CA ASN A 114 26.73 -1.48 14.30
C ASN A 114 27.58 -0.74 13.26
N THR A 115 28.29 0.29 13.72
CA THR A 115 29.12 1.17 12.89
C THR A 115 28.31 1.83 11.77
N ASN A 116 28.34 1.27 10.57
CA ASN A 116 27.66 1.79 9.39
C ASN A 116 26.53 0.87 8.90
N LYS A 117 26.02 -0.02 9.75
CA LYS A 117 24.99 -0.99 9.38
C LYS A 117 23.76 -0.86 10.27
N ILE A 118 22.59 -1.08 9.68
CA ILE A 118 21.28 -1.12 10.33
C ILE A 118 20.71 -2.53 10.12
N TYR A 119 20.16 -3.12 11.17
CA TYR A 119 19.61 -4.47 11.18
C TYR A 119 18.18 -4.47 11.70
N PHE A 120 17.30 -5.17 11.02
CA PHE A 120 15.95 -5.49 11.49
C PHE A 120 15.41 -6.73 10.78
N SER A 121 14.27 -7.26 11.22
CA SER A 121 13.65 -8.44 10.63
C SER A 121 12.18 -8.21 10.32
N LEU A 122 11.67 -8.90 9.30
CA LEU A 122 10.26 -8.93 8.92
C LEU A 122 9.76 -10.38 8.93
N THR A 123 8.54 -10.57 9.41
CA THR A 123 7.77 -11.81 9.28
C THR A 123 6.50 -11.62 8.46
N VAL A 124 6.21 -10.38 8.09
CA VAL A 124 5.04 -9.95 7.33
C VAL A 124 5.48 -8.97 6.26
N PRO A 125 4.93 -9.03 5.04
CA PRO A 125 5.21 -8.04 3.98
C PRO A 125 4.98 -6.61 4.44
N ARG A 126 5.89 -5.71 4.11
CA ARG A 126 5.86 -4.30 4.55
C ARG A 126 6.45 -3.38 3.48
N LYS A 127 5.96 -2.17 3.45
CA LYS A 127 6.54 -1.04 2.73
C LYS A 127 7.18 -0.11 3.75
N ILE A 128 8.50 -0.01 3.71
CA ILE A 128 9.29 0.70 4.73
C ILE A 128 10.11 1.77 4.05
N ILE A 129 10.22 2.91 4.68
CA ILE A 129 11.10 4.00 4.26
C ILE A 129 12.15 4.20 5.35
N LEU A 130 13.42 4.03 4.99
CA LEU A 130 14.55 4.45 5.79
C LEU A 130 14.91 5.87 5.38
N HIS A 131 14.76 6.81 6.29
CA HIS A 131 15.01 8.22 6.05
C HIS A 131 15.67 8.89 7.27
N LYS A 132 16.05 10.17 7.12
CA LYS A 132 16.76 10.90 8.16
C LYS A 132 18.04 10.19 8.64
N VAL A 133 18.70 9.43 7.73
CA VAL A 133 19.98 8.78 8.05
C VAL A 133 21.05 9.85 8.13
N ASN A 134 21.50 10.15 9.34
CA ASN A 134 22.36 11.30 9.62
C ASN A 134 21.74 12.59 9.01
N LEU A 135 22.39 13.18 8.03
CA LEU A 135 21.88 14.34 7.26
C LEU A 135 21.77 14.01 5.76
N LEU A 136 21.73 12.73 5.40
CA LEU A 136 21.60 12.31 4.01
C LEU A 136 20.22 12.69 3.47
N LYS A 137 20.20 13.30 2.30
CA LYS A 137 18.95 13.61 1.56
C LYS A 137 18.35 12.38 0.90
N GLU A 138 19.16 11.37 0.61
CA GLU A 138 18.74 10.15 -0.08
C GLU A 138 18.02 9.21 0.88
N ASN A 139 16.76 8.93 0.61
CA ASN A 139 15.96 7.96 1.34
C ASN A 139 16.04 6.58 0.65
N LEU A 140 15.88 5.51 1.44
CA LEU A 140 15.80 4.14 0.92
C LEU A 140 14.39 3.59 1.10
N PHE A 141 13.71 3.29 0.00
CA PHE A 141 12.41 2.64 -0.02
C PHE A 141 12.61 1.12 -0.07
N ILE A 142 12.06 0.41 0.90
CA ILE A 142 12.16 -1.04 1.05
C ILE A 142 10.80 -1.63 0.76
N ILE A 143 10.67 -2.26 -0.41
CA ILE A 143 9.45 -2.92 -0.86
C ILE A 143 9.64 -4.41 -0.62
N ALA A 144 9.13 -4.88 0.52
CA ALA A 144 9.15 -6.28 0.91
C ALA A 144 7.75 -6.87 0.72
N ASP A 145 7.55 -7.56 -0.40
CA ASP A 145 6.26 -8.11 -0.80
C ASP A 145 6.06 -9.56 -0.33
N SER A 146 4.82 -10.05 -0.37
CA SER A 146 4.51 -11.49 -0.34
C SER A 146 4.96 -12.18 -1.62
N LEU A 147 5.07 -13.51 -1.59
CA LEU A 147 5.14 -14.26 -2.84
C LEU A 147 3.88 -14.02 -3.67
N GLU A 148 3.98 -14.12 -4.99
CA GLU A 148 2.82 -13.90 -5.87
C GLU A 148 1.78 -15.01 -5.72
N ASP A 149 0.52 -14.62 -5.51
CA ASP A 149 -0.62 -15.54 -5.40
C ASP A 149 -0.92 -16.21 -6.75
N ILE A 150 -0.70 -15.46 -7.82
CA ILE A 150 -0.93 -15.87 -9.22
C ILE A 150 0.33 -15.54 -10.00
N SER A 151 0.99 -16.56 -10.51
CA SER A 151 2.18 -16.42 -11.36
C SER A 151 2.00 -17.31 -12.59
N PRO A 152 1.36 -16.79 -13.66
CA PRO A 152 1.18 -17.55 -14.89
C PRO A 152 2.53 -17.88 -15.52
N THR A 153 2.63 -19.06 -16.12
CA THR A 153 3.84 -19.52 -16.81
C THR A 153 3.60 -19.71 -18.29
N VAL A 154 4.68 -19.57 -19.07
CA VAL A 154 4.62 -19.89 -20.51
C VAL A 154 4.33 -21.38 -20.68
N GLY A 155 3.23 -21.70 -21.35
CA GLY A 155 2.73 -23.06 -21.50
C GLY A 155 1.42 -23.34 -20.77
N ASP A 156 1.03 -22.48 -19.84
CA ASP A 156 -0.30 -22.55 -19.24
C ASP A 156 -1.38 -22.24 -20.26
N MET A 157 -2.57 -22.80 -20.06
CA MET A 157 -3.72 -22.55 -20.93
C MET A 157 -4.04 -21.03 -20.92
N ASN A 158 -4.28 -20.48 -22.11
CA ASN A 158 -4.57 -19.05 -22.33
C ASN A 158 -3.41 -18.08 -22.07
N VAL A 159 -2.18 -18.56 -21.82
CA VAL A 159 -0.98 -17.71 -21.70
C VAL A 159 -0.29 -17.60 -23.07
N THR A 160 -0.18 -16.37 -23.55
CA THR A 160 0.51 -16.04 -24.79
C THR A 160 1.80 -15.28 -24.46
N ASN A 161 2.95 -15.83 -24.86
CA ASN A 161 4.23 -15.14 -24.66
C ASN A 161 4.37 -14.03 -25.70
N ILE A 162 4.64 -12.80 -25.23
CA ILE A 162 4.85 -11.64 -26.11
C ILE A 162 5.98 -11.84 -27.12
N MET A 163 6.97 -12.65 -26.77
CA MET A 163 8.11 -12.93 -27.66
C MET A 163 7.71 -13.63 -28.97
N ASN A 164 6.53 -14.27 -29.01
CA ASN A 164 5.99 -14.91 -30.23
C ASN A 164 5.62 -13.88 -31.31
N PHE A 165 5.59 -12.59 -30.99
CA PHE A 165 5.24 -11.49 -31.90
C PHE A 165 6.46 -10.73 -32.46
N GLY A 166 7.67 -11.24 -32.24
CA GLY A 166 8.89 -10.59 -32.71
C GLY A 166 9.18 -9.26 -32.02
N VAL A 167 8.86 -9.19 -30.74
CA VAL A 167 9.07 -7.99 -29.90
C VAL A 167 10.52 -7.91 -29.44
N ASP A 168 11.12 -6.72 -29.47
CA ASP A 168 12.42 -6.46 -28.87
C ASP A 168 12.30 -6.30 -27.36
N ASN A 169 12.91 -7.20 -26.60
CA ASN A 169 12.99 -7.15 -25.15
C ASN A 169 14.32 -6.62 -24.62
N THR A 170 15.16 -6.07 -25.49
CA THR A 170 16.47 -5.49 -25.13
C THR A 170 16.40 -3.99 -24.87
N GLY A 171 15.29 -3.35 -25.22
CA GLY A 171 15.09 -1.91 -25.13
C GLY A 171 15.82 -1.11 -26.19
N GLN A 172 16.20 -1.72 -27.32
CA GLN A 172 16.86 -1.02 -28.41
C GLN A 172 15.89 -0.48 -29.45
N GLN A 173 14.76 -1.17 -29.67
CA GLN A 173 13.79 -0.83 -30.70
C GLN A 173 12.38 -0.60 -30.10
N ASP A 174 11.60 0.26 -30.77
CA ASP A 174 10.19 0.46 -30.47
C ASP A 174 9.38 -0.79 -30.83
N SER A 175 8.72 -1.36 -29.86
CA SER A 175 7.95 -2.58 -29.95
C SER A 175 6.42 -2.35 -29.97
N THR A 176 5.98 -1.11 -30.02
CA THR A 176 4.57 -0.71 -29.89
C THR A 176 3.66 -1.48 -30.84
N THR A 177 3.98 -1.52 -32.13
CA THR A 177 3.15 -2.14 -33.16
C THR A 177 2.99 -3.65 -32.92
N ASN A 178 4.07 -4.34 -32.59
CA ASN A 178 4.05 -5.77 -32.35
C ASN A 178 3.31 -6.12 -31.05
N ILE A 179 3.48 -5.31 -30.00
CA ILE A 179 2.76 -5.49 -28.74
C ILE A 179 1.27 -5.19 -28.93
N GLN A 180 0.90 -4.14 -29.68
CA GLN A 180 -0.50 -3.85 -29.99
C GLN A 180 -1.17 -4.98 -30.74
N LYS A 181 -0.48 -5.58 -31.73
CA LYS A 181 -0.98 -6.76 -32.44
C LYS A 181 -1.22 -7.95 -31.49
N ALA A 182 -0.33 -8.17 -30.52
CA ALA A 182 -0.51 -9.21 -29.52
C ALA A 182 -1.73 -8.94 -28.61
N ILE A 183 -1.91 -7.66 -28.20
CA ILE A 183 -3.08 -7.21 -27.42
C ILE A 183 -4.37 -7.51 -28.20
N ASP A 184 -4.42 -7.15 -29.50
CA ASP A 184 -5.58 -7.36 -30.35
C ASP A 184 -5.90 -8.85 -30.53
N GLU A 185 -4.87 -9.72 -30.53
CA GLU A 185 -5.06 -11.18 -30.67
C GLU A 185 -5.56 -11.83 -29.37
N VAL A 186 -5.06 -11.42 -28.20
CA VAL A 186 -5.45 -12.06 -26.92
C VAL A 186 -6.76 -11.51 -26.36
N SER A 187 -7.17 -10.33 -26.82
CA SER A 187 -8.39 -9.68 -26.36
C SER A 187 -9.65 -10.48 -26.71
N GLY A 188 -10.70 -10.30 -25.94
CA GLY A 188 -12.00 -10.97 -26.16
C GLY A 188 -12.06 -12.43 -25.72
N ARG A 189 -10.95 -13.11 -25.50
CA ARG A 189 -10.91 -14.52 -25.07
C ARG A 189 -10.38 -14.73 -23.64
N PHE A 190 -10.29 -13.66 -22.86
CA PHE A 190 -9.71 -13.65 -21.51
C PHE A 190 -8.25 -14.18 -21.48
N GLY A 191 -7.50 -13.94 -22.56
CA GLY A 191 -6.11 -14.36 -22.68
C GLY A 191 -5.18 -13.55 -21.77
N ILE A 192 -4.07 -14.21 -21.38
CA ILE A 192 -2.98 -13.59 -20.61
C ILE A 192 -1.84 -13.31 -21.58
N LEU A 193 -1.50 -12.03 -21.76
CA LEU A 193 -0.31 -11.61 -22.49
C LEU A 193 0.85 -11.51 -21.52
N TYR A 194 1.75 -12.48 -21.59
CA TYR A 194 2.88 -12.65 -20.67
C TYR A 194 4.14 -11.94 -21.18
N PHE A 195 4.69 -11.03 -20.39
CA PHE A 195 5.95 -10.35 -20.64
C PHE A 195 7.05 -10.96 -19.78
N PRO A 196 7.99 -11.74 -20.35
CA PRO A 196 9.16 -12.21 -19.64
C PRO A 196 10.10 -11.04 -19.25
N PRO A 197 11.12 -11.28 -18.38
CA PRO A 197 12.12 -10.26 -18.06
C PRO A 197 12.73 -9.62 -19.30
N GLY A 198 12.83 -8.30 -19.32
CA GLY A 198 13.37 -7.52 -20.43
C GLY A 198 12.83 -6.09 -20.45
N VAL A 199 13.38 -5.27 -21.33
CA VAL A 199 12.93 -3.88 -21.55
C VAL A 199 12.21 -3.79 -22.88
N TYR A 200 10.97 -3.36 -22.83
CA TYR A 200 10.07 -3.21 -23.97
C TYR A 200 9.78 -1.74 -24.17
N LYS A 201 10.42 -1.11 -25.16
CA LYS A 201 10.13 0.27 -25.51
C LYS A 201 8.80 0.39 -26.22
N ILE A 202 7.97 1.27 -25.70
CA ILE A 202 6.62 1.50 -26.21
C ILE A 202 6.31 2.99 -26.34
N LYS A 203 5.45 3.31 -27.27
CA LYS A 203 4.62 4.51 -27.30
C LYS A 203 3.34 4.22 -26.51
N GLN A 204 2.22 4.75 -26.88
CA GLN A 204 0.93 4.41 -26.28
C GLN A 204 0.49 2.98 -26.65
N LEU A 205 0.01 2.22 -25.69
CA LEU A 205 -0.70 0.95 -25.90
C LEU A 205 -2.17 1.11 -25.54
N ASN A 206 -3.06 0.69 -26.46
CA ASN A 206 -4.50 0.68 -26.22
C ASN A 206 -4.92 -0.72 -25.78
N LEU A 207 -5.23 -0.89 -24.50
CA LEU A 207 -5.70 -2.18 -23.98
C LEU A 207 -7.13 -2.44 -24.43
N LYS A 208 -7.50 -3.71 -24.54
CA LYS A 208 -8.79 -4.17 -25.04
C LYS A 208 -9.53 -4.96 -23.96
N SER A 209 -10.83 -5.12 -24.14
CA SER A 209 -11.67 -5.87 -23.20
C SER A 209 -11.25 -7.34 -23.07
N ASN A 210 -11.51 -7.92 -21.90
CA ASN A 210 -11.35 -9.34 -21.59
C ASN A 210 -9.92 -9.85 -21.80
N MET A 211 -8.95 -9.17 -21.20
CA MET A 211 -7.54 -9.58 -21.25
C MET A 211 -6.81 -9.34 -19.93
N THR A 212 -5.70 -10.04 -19.78
CA THR A 212 -4.72 -9.77 -18.71
C THR A 212 -3.36 -9.44 -19.34
N LEU A 213 -2.78 -8.33 -18.96
CA LEU A 213 -1.39 -7.98 -19.22
C LEU A 213 -0.59 -8.37 -17.98
N TYR A 214 0.25 -9.39 -18.11
CA TYR A 214 1.06 -9.88 -17.01
C TYR A 214 2.53 -9.51 -17.21
N LEU A 215 3.06 -8.70 -16.32
CA LEU A 215 4.44 -8.25 -16.32
C LEU A 215 5.24 -9.08 -15.31
N ALA A 216 5.99 -10.07 -15.76
CA ALA A 216 6.85 -10.87 -14.88
C ALA A 216 7.90 -9.99 -14.18
N GLY A 217 8.35 -10.40 -13.01
CA GLY A 217 9.42 -9.69 -12.31
C GLY A 217 10.66 -9.50 -13.19
N GLY A 218 11.13 -8.26 -13.32
CA GLY A 218 12.22 -7.88 -14.23
C GLY A 218 11.79 -7.51 -15.66
N SER A 219 10.48 -7.53 -15.98
CA SER A 219 9.97 -6.93 -17.21
C SER A 219 9.69 -5.44 -17.01
N VAL A 220 9.96 -4.62 -18.02
CA VAL A 220 9.71 -3.18 -18.02
C VAL A 220 9.08 -2.74 -19.31
N LEU A 221 7.91 -2.14 -19.22
CA LEU A 221 7.33 -1.34 -20.28
C LEU A 221 7.86 0.09 -20.15
N GLU A 222 8.74 0.49 -21.04
CA GLU A 222 9.43 1.79 -21.02
C GLU A 222 8.90 2.71 -22.11
N ALA A 223 8.44 3.91 -21.73
CA ALA A 223 8.07 4.94 -22.71
C ALA A 223 9.26 5.33 -23.58
N THR A 224 9.09 5.34 -24.91
CA THR A 224 10.14 5.82 -25.81
C THR A 224 10.37 7.32 -25.65
N LYS A 225 11.54 7.80 -26.06
CA LYS A 225 11.85 9.23 -26.15
C LYS A 225 11.54 9.83 -27.52
N GLU A 226 10.92 9.06 -28.41
CA GLU A 226 10.55 9.44 -29.78
C GLU A 226 9.04 9.66 -29.91
N ILE A 227 8.41 10.42 -29.03
CA ILE A 227 6.98 10.58 -29.06
C ILE A 227 6.55 11.87 -29.75
N ASN A 228 5.38 11.81 -30.36
CA ASN A 228 4.61 12.97 -30.72
C ASN A 228 3.87 13.47 -29.46
N PRO A 229 4.03 14.74 -29.04
CA PRO A 229 3.35 15.31 -27.87
C PRO A 229 1.81 15.30 -27.96
N SER A 230 1.23 14.90 -29.09
CA SER A 230 -0.22 14.68 -29.22
C SER A 230 -0.75 13.41 -28.55
N TYR A 231 0.07 12.62 -27.87
CA TYR A 231 -0.42 11.57 -26.98
C TYR A 231 -1.06 12.19 -25.74
N GLY A 232 -2.25 12.64 -25.86
CA GLY A 232 -2.94 13.34 -24.80
C GLY A 232 -3.45 12.48 -23.66
N ARG A 233 -3.17 11.13 -23.61
CA ARG A 233 -3.90 10.30 -22.67
C ARG A 233 -3.21 8.95 -22.39
N GLY A 234 -2.24 8.90 -21.53
CA GLY A 234 -1.71 7.64 -20.98
C GLY A 234 -0.77 6.81 -21.87
N LEU A 235 0.30 6.30 -21.26
CA LEU A 235 1.18 5.30 -21.89
C LEU A 235 0.44 3.96 -22.03
N LEU A 236 -0.30 3.54 -21.00
CA LEU A 236 -1.29 2.46 -21.06
C LEU A 236 -2.68 3.10 -21.03
N TYR A 237 -3.37 3.04 -22.15
CA TYR A 237 -4.70 3.64 -22.33
C TYR A 237 -5.78 2.57 -22.36
N ILE A 238 -6.74 2.70 -21.44
CA ILE A 238 -7.80 1.74 -21.16
C ILE A 238 -9.13 2.45 -21.37
N LYS A 239 -9.57 2.51 -22.64
CA LYS A 239 -10.74 3.30 -23.02
C LYS A 239 -11.86 2.44 -23.57
N ASP A 240 -13.10 2.70 -23.09
CA ASP A 240 -14.34 2.07 -23.58
C ASP A 240 -14.27 0.53 -23.51
N VAL A 241 -13.67 0.00 -22.43
CA VAL A 241 -13.38 -1.44 -22.27
C VAL A 241 -13.83 -1.97 -20.92
N ASN A 242 -13.97 -3.31 -20.87
CA ASN A 242 -14.34 -4.04 -19.67
C ASN A 242 -13.41 -5.21 -19.40
N ASN A 243 -13.27 -5.62 -18.14
CA ASN A 243 -12.56 -6.84 -17.73
C ASN A 243 -11.07 -6.81 -18.15
N VAL A 244 -10.35 -5.78 -17.78
CA VAL A 244 -8.90 -5.68 -18.03
C VAL A 244 -8.13 -5.83 -16.74
N LYS A 245 -7.07 -6.63 -16.77
CA LYS A 245 -6.13 -6.76 -15.65
C LYS A 245 -4.72 -6.39 -16.10
N ILE A 246 -4.02 -5.60 -15.28
CA ILE A 246 -2.58 -5.35 -15.38
C ILE A 246 -1.97 -5.83 -14.08
N MET A 247 -1.11 -6.84 -14.14
CA MET A 247 -0.60 -7.48 -12.92
C MET A 247 0.82 -8.04 -13.07
N GLY A 248 1.40 -8.46 -11.95
CA GLY A 248 2.75 -9.03 -11.88
C GLY A 248 3.77 -8.09 -11.24
N ARG A 249 5.03 -8.50 -11.18
CA ARG A 249 6.11 -7.78 -10.47
C ARG A 249 6.98 -6.92 -11.40
N GLY A 250 6.51 -6.66 -12.61
CA GLY A 250 7.20 -5.80 -13.56
C GLY A 250 6.97 -4.32 -13.33
N VAL A 251 7.56 -3.50 -14.18
CA VAL A 251 7.62 -2.04 -14.08
C VAL A 251 6.95 -1.38 -15.28
N VAL A 252 6.14 -0.35 -15.04
CA VAL A 252 5.70 0.61 -16.05
C VAL A 252 6.49 1.89 -15.84
N TYR A 253 7.38 2.23 -16.78
CA TYR A 253 8.32 3.34 -16.68
C TYR A 253 8.01 4.43 -17.70
N GLY A 254 7.67 5.62 -17.23
CA GLY A 254 7.13 6.68 -18.05
C GLY A 254 8.16 7.55 -18.77
N ASN A 255 9.44 7.55 -18.37
CA ASN A 255 10.40 8.56 -18.80
C ASN A 255 9.88 10.00 -18.63
N GLY A 256 9.11 10.24 -17.55
CA GLY A 256 8.39 11.48 -17.32
C GLY A 256 9.27 12.70 -17.23
N SER A 257 10.42 12.57 -16.61
CA SER A 257 11.45 13.62 -16.54
C SER A 257 11.87 14.14 -17.94
N TYR A 258 12.04 13.23 -18.89
CA TYR A 258 12.32 13.60 -20.28
C TYR A 258 11.12 14.27 -20.94
N TRP A 259 9.92 13.68 -20.77
CA TRP A 259 8.73 14.16 -21.46
C TRP A 259 8.28 15.52 -21.00
N ARG A 260 8.33 15.80 -19.69
CA ARG A 260 8.00 17.13 -19.18
C ARG A 260 8.84 18.24 -19.80
N SER A 261 10.15 18.02 -19.90
CA SER A 261 11.06 18.98 -20.54
C SER A 261 10.81 19.14 -22.05
N HIS A 262 10.03 18.23 -22.67
CA HIS A 262 9.66 18.26 -24.10
C HIS A 262 8.16 18.54 -24.34
N GLY A 263 7.46 19.09 -23.34
CA GLY A 263 6.05 19.50 -23.46
C GLY A 263 5.05 18.34 -23.35
N GLY A 264 5.46 17.18 -22.87
CA GLY A 264 4.55 16.07 -22.59
C GLY A 264 3.66 16.38 -21.39
N TRP A 265 2.38 15.97 -21.48
CA TRP A 265 1.39 16.11 -20.40
C TRP A 265 0.39 14.96 -20.49
N TYR A 266 0.67 13.84 -19.82
CA TYR A 266 -0.21 12.66 -19.83
C TYR A 266 -0.01 11.82 -18.55
N SER A 267 -1.08 11.13 -18.14
CA SER A 267 -1.03 10.12 -17.08
C SER A 267 -0.27 8.89 -17.54
N LEU A 268 0.35 8.15 -16.63
CA LEU A 268 1.08 6.95 -17.03
C LEU A 268 0.12 5.80 -17.37
N ILE A 269 -0.89 5.59 -16.56
CA ILE A 269 -2.01 4.69 -16.83
C ILE A 269 -3.30 5.52 -16.81
N GLU A 270 -4.07 5.48 -17.88
CA GLU A 270 -5.31 6.25 -18.01
C GLU A 270 -6.50 5.32 -18.30
N LEU A 271 -7.49 5.36 -17.43
CA LEU A 271 -8.78 4.71 -17.56
C LEU A 271 -9.83 5.73 -18.00
N GLU A 272 -10.51 5.50 -19.12
CA GLU A 272 -11.59 6.36 -19.61
C GLU A 272 -12.80 5.49 -19.99
N ASN A 273 -13.93 5.70 -19.32
CA ASN A 273 -15.14 4.91 -19.52
C ASN A 273 -14.87 3.39 -19.44
N ALA A 274 -14.10 2.99 -18.43
CA ALA A 274 -13.65 1.61 -18.24
C ALA A 274 -14.38 0.96 -17.05
N ASN A 275 -14.64 -0.34 -17.14
CA ASN A 275 -15.39 -1.07 -16.12
C ASN A 275 -14.72 -2.41 -15.79
N ASN A 276 -14.73 -2.79 -14.51
CA ASN A 276 -14.11 -4.01 -14.01
C ASN A 276 -12.62 -4.11 -14.36
N ILE A 277 -11.84 -3.17 -13.81
CA ILE A 277 -10.40 -3.06 -14.04
C ILE A 277 -9.62 -3.45 -12.78
N ILE A 278 -8.55 -4.19 -12.95
CA ILE A 278 -7.66 -4.59 -11.86
C ILE A 278 -6.22 -4.16 -12.18
N LEU A 279 -5.62 -3.37 -11.29
CA LEU A 279 -4.19 -3.10 -11.27
C LEU A 279 -3.59 -3.78 -10.04
N GLN A 280 -2.65 -4.71 -10.24
CA GLN A 280 -2.15 -5.51 -9.11
C GLN A 280 -0.64 -5.72 -9.18
N ASP A 281 0.04 -5.50 -8.04
CA ASP A 281 1.43 -5.87 -7.77
C ASP A 281 2.49 -5.08 -8.56
N ILE A 282 2.15 -4.37 -9.61
CA ILE A 282 3.09 -3.63 -10.47
C ILE A 282 3.81 -2.48 -9.75
N LEU A 283 4.98 -2.12 -10.26
CA LEU A 283 5.68 -0.89 -9.91
C LEU A 283 5.51 0.13 -11.04
N ILE A 284 5.02 1.31 -10.70
CA ILE A 284 4.88 2.48 -11.59
C ILE A 284 6.01 3.45 -11.27
N LYS A 285 6.71 3.95 -12.30
CA LYS A 285 7.89 4.76 -12.11
C LYS A 285 7.97 5.89 -13.13
N ASP A 286 8.40 7.07 -12.67
CA ASP A 286 8.68 8.27 -13.49
C ASP A 286 7.52 8.67 -14.42
N PRO A 287 6.35 9.04 -13.86
CA PRO A 287 5.23 9.54 -14.66
C PRO A 287 5.57 10.90 -15.26
N CYS A 288 4.91 11.23 -16.38
CA CYS A 288 4.99 12.57 -16.94
C CYS A 288 4.19 13.56 -16.09
N VAL A 289 2.97 13.20 -15.70
CA VAL A 289 2.08 13.96 -14.82
C VAL A 289 1.51 12.99 -13.77
N ALA A 290 0.21 12.71 -13.76
CA ALA A 290 -0.39 11.75 -12.85
C ALA A 290 0.07 10.30 -13.13
N ASN A 291 0.03 9.47 -12.11
CA ASN A 291 0.39 8.05 -12.24
C ASN A 291 -0.78 7.22 -12.78
N VAL A 292 -1.95 7.32 -12.15
CA VAL A 292 -3.17 6.61 -12.57
C VAL A 292 -4.33 7.60 -12.62
N GLY A 293 -4.79 7.90 -13.83
CA GLY A 293 -5.98 8.68 -14.07
C GLY A 293 -7.20 7.79 -14.30
N MET A 294 -8.34 8.16 -13.74
CA MET A 294 -9.59 7.42 -13.87
C MET A 294 -10.72 8.41 -14.19
N SER A 295 -11.20 8.36 -15.43
CA SER A 295 -12.30 9.21 -15.91
C SER A 295 -13.51 8.34 -16.24
N HIS A 296 -14.71 8.64 -15.67
CA HIS A 296 -15.97 7.94 -15.94
C HIS A 296 -15.85 6.40 -15.79
N SER A 297 -15.01 5.95 -14.88
CA SER A 297 -14.69 4.54 -14.73
C SER A 297 -15.33 3.95 -13.48
N GLU A 298 -15.68 2.68 -13.54
CA GLU A 298 -16.39 1.98 -12.46
C GLU A 298 -15.76 0.62 -12.14
N ASN A 299 -15.97 0.16 -10.91
CA ASN A 299 -15.55 -1.18 -10.48
C ASN A 299 -14.04 -1.39 -10.68
N VAL A 300 -13.23 -0.46 -10.15
CA VAL A 300 -11.77 -0.51 -10.25
C VAL A 300 -11.18 -0.99 -8.94
N ALA A 301 -10.31 -2.01 -9.02
CA ALA A 301 -9.55 -2.52 -7.88
C ALA A 301 -8.05 -2.33 -8.12
N ILE A 302 -7.39 -1.61 -7.21
CA ILE A 302 -5.95 -1.38 -7.23
C ILE A 302 -5.36 -1.99 -5.96
N TYR A 303 -4.52 -3.02 -6.12
CA TYR A 303 -3.96 -3.75 -4.99
C TYR A 303 -2.44 -3.86 -5.08
N ASN A 304 -1.76 -3.53 -4.00
CA ASN A 304 -0.30 -3.65 -3.86
C ASN A 304 0.49 -2.99 -5.00
N VAL A 305 -0.03 -1.91 -5.55
CA VAL A 305 0.69 -1.10 -6.54
C VAL A 305 1.69 -0.20 -5.83
N LYS A 306 2.86 -0.06 -6.40
CA LYS A 306 3.91 0.83 -5.91
C LYS A 306 4.15 1.93 -6.92
N ILE A 307 4.17 3.16 -6.44
CA ILE A 307 4.40 4.37 -7.25
C ILE A 307 5.66 5.05 -6.73
N LEU A 308 6.65 5.20 -7.61
CA LEU A 308 7.87 5.96 -7.37
C LEU A 308 7.96 7.06 -8.45
N ALA A 309 7.33 8.19 -8.19
CA ALA A 309 7.44 9.36 -9.05
C ALA A 309 8.78 10.08 -8.84
N ASN A 310 9.15 10.92 -9.80
CA ASN A 310 10.39 11.69 -9.69
C ASN A 310 10.37 12.53 -8.41
N PRO A 311 11.37 12.38 -7.52
CA PRO A 311 11.41 13.09 -6.24
C PRO A 311 11.88 14.54 -6.34
N GLU A 312 12.34 15.01 -7.51
CA GLU A 312 12.87 16.36 -7.67
C GLU A 312 11.75 17.40 -7.62
N PRO A 313 11.94 18.53 -6.92
CA PRO A 313 10.88 19.51 -6.64
C PRO A 313 10.25 20.15 -7.87
N GLU A 314 10.99 20.28 -8.96
CA GLU A 314 10.49 20.83 -10.22
C GLU A 314 9.46 19.92 -10.92
N PHE A 315 9.35 18.66 -10.52
CA PHE A 315 8.37 17.72 -11.07
C PHE A 315 7.09 17.70 -10.25
N LEU A 316 6.32 18.80 -10.32
CA LEU A 316 4.99 18.88 -9.73
C LEU A 316 3.95 18.07 -10.52
N ASN A 317 2.73 17.94 -10.00
CA ASN A 317 1.61 17.21 -10.60
C ASN A 317 1.90 15.72 -10.83
N THR A 318 2.70 15.09 -9.96
CA THR A 318 2.91 13.65 -10.01
C THR A 318 1.92 12.93 -9.09
N ASP A 319 0.64 13.29 -9.27
CA ASP A 319 -0.48 12.75 -8.50
C ASP A 319 -0.50 11.23 -8.52
N GLY A 320 -0.88 10.61 -7.41
CA GLY A 320 -0.94 9.16 -7.30
C GLY A 320 -2.13 8.60 -8.07
N PHE A 321 -3.31 8.99 -7.65
CA PHE A 321 -4.58 8.51 -8.18
C PHE A 321 -5.56 9.67 -8.36
N ASP A 322 -5.97 9.90 -9.60
CA ASP A 322 -6.95 10.92 -9.96
C ASP A 322 -8.30 10.29 -10.27
N PHE A 323 -9.34 10.75 -9.58
CA PHE A 323 -10.71 10.28 -9.75
C PHE A 323 -11.54 11.39 -10.37
N TRP A 324 -12.03 11.17 -11.58
CA TRP A 324 -12.78 12.15 -12.36
C TRP A 324 -14.12 11.55 -12.76
N SER A 325 -15.18 11.87 -12.02
CA SER A 325 -16.51 11.31 -12.27
C SER A 325 -16.54 9.76 -12.26
N SER A 326 -15.91 9.16 -11.26
CA SER A 326 -15.72 7.71 -11.19
C SER A 326 -16.29 7.14 -9.89
N LYS A 327 -16.67 5.85 -9.90
CA LYS A 327 -17.33 5.22 -8.74
C LYS A 327 -16.93 3.77 -8.50
N ASN A 328 -17.22 3.30 -7.27
CA ASN A 328 -16.93 1.94 -6.82
C ASN A 328 -15.45 1.56 -7.04
N ILE A 329 -14.57 2.34 -6.42
CA ILE A 329 -13.12 2.18 -6.56
C ILE A 329 -12.54 1.75 -5.22
N THR A 330 -11.70 0.73 -5.23
CA THR A 330 -10.93 0.30 -4.07
C THR A 330 -9.44 0.36 -4.37
N ILE A 331 -8.71 1.10 -3.53
CA ILE A 331 -7.25 1.15 -3.52
C ILE A 331 -6.76 0.56 -2.20
N ASP A 332 -5.97 -0.49 -2.24
CA ASP A 332 -5.57 -1.24 -1.06
C ASP A 332 -4.09 -1.59 -1.09
N ASN A 333 -3.41 -1.39 0.03
CA ASN A 333 -2.02 -1.77 0.25
C ASN A 333 -1.04 -1.15 -0.77
N VAL A 334 -1.21 0.12 -1.12
CA VAL A 334 -0.32 0.80 -2.06
C VAL A 334 0.82 1.54 -1.36
N LEU A 335 1.92 1.75 -2.08
CA LEU A 335 2.97 2.70 -1.74
C LEU A 335 2.92 3.84 -2.75
N TYR A 336 2.80 5.05 -2.27
CA TYR A 336 2.92 6.24 -3.10
C TYR A 336 4.11 7.11 -2.66
N LYS A 337 5.00 7.41 -3.60
CA LYS A 337 6.00 8.48 -3.50
C LYS A 337 5.79 9.43 -4.67
N GLY A 338 5.38 10.64 -4.36
CA GLY A 338 5.14 11.71 -5.35
C GLY A 338 5.50 13.08 -4.81
N THR A 339 5.24 14.10 -5.62
CA THR A 339 5.46 15.51 -5.30
C THR A 339 4.17 16.32 -5.26
N ASP A 340 3.03 15.69 -5.58
CA ASP A 340 1.69 16.31 -5.54
C ASP A 340 0.68 15.39 -4.83
N ASP A 341 -0.59 15.47 -5.16
CA ASP A 341 -1.67 14.80 -4.44
C ASP A 341 -1.56 13.27 -4.46
N ALA A 342 -1.56 12.63 -3.29
CA ALA A 342 -1.59 11.16 -3.26
C ALA A 342 -2.92 10.65 -3.84
N THR A 343 -4.01 11.35 -3.56
CA THR A 343 -5.31 11.16 -4.19
C THR A 343 -5.93 12.52 -4.52
N SER A 344 -6.48 12.64 -5.72
CA SER A 344 -7.15 13.85 -6.19
C SER A 344 -8.54 13.53 -6.73
N HIS A 345 -9.56 14.20 -6.23
CA HIS A 345 -10.93 14.05 -6.68
C HIS A 345 -11.37 15.28 -7.46
N GLY A 346 -11.68 15.08 -8.71
CA GLY A 346 -12.13 16.13 -9.61
C GLY A 346 -13.24 15.68 -10.56
N GLY A 347 -13.59 16.49 -11.52
CA GLY A 347 -14.54 16.19 -12.59
C GLY A 347 -14.08 16.69 -13.93
N ASP A 348 -14.46 16.02 -15.01
CA ASP A 348 -14.14 16.44 -16.37
C ASP A 348 -15.02 17.63 -16.79
N LYS A 349 -14.38 18.67 -17.31
CA LYS A 349 -15.06 19.88 -17.83
C LYS A 349 -16.03 19.59 -18.96
N ASN A 350 -15.85 18.51 -19.70
CA ASN A 350 -16.51 18.26 -20.99
C ASN A 350 -17.54 17.13 -20.96
N SER A 351 -17.76 16.48 -19.81
CA SER A 351 -18.59 15.29 -19.74
C SER A 351 -19.98 15.52 -19.14
N LYS A 352 -20.83 14.52 -19.28
CA LYS A 352 -22.06 14.40 -18.50
C LYS A 352 -21.71 14.45 -17.02
N ILE A 353 -22.41 15.25 -16.25
CA ILE A 353 -22.24 15.35 -14.80
C ILE A 353 -22.45 13.97 -14.19
N GLN A 354 -21.43 13.48 -13.52
CA GLN A 354 -21.47 12.20 -12.79
C GLN A 354 -20.69 12.37 -11.49
N ASP A 355 -21.26 11.91 -10.39
CA ASP A 355 -20.65 12.00 -9.08
C ASP A 355 -19.36 11.15 -8.98
N ASN A 356 -18.44 11.57 -8.12
CA ASN A 356 -17.43 10.67 -7.55
C ASN A 356 -18.02 10.05 -6.29
N GLU A 357 -18.22 8.74 -6.28
CA GLU A 357 -18.80 8.07 -5.12
C GLU A 357 -18.26 6.66 -4.88
N GLU A 358 -18.38 6.21 -3.61
CA GLU A 358 -17.96 4.86 -3.20
C GLU A 358 -16.48 4.58 -3.49
N ILE A 359 -15.61 5.52 -3.11
CA ILE A 359 -14.15 5.39 -3.27
C ILE A 359 -13.54 5.05 -1.91
N ASN A 360 -12.82 3.93 -1.85
CA ASN A 360 -12.19 3.41 -0.64
C ASN A 360 -10.67 3.29 -0.85
N VAL A 361 -9.91 4.07 -0.09
CA VAL A 361 -8.44 4.01 -0.08
C VAL A 361 -7.99 3.50 1.29
N LYS A 362 -7.28 2.38 1.33
CA LYS A 362 -6.95 1.74 2.61
C LYS A 362 -5.56 1.10 2.66
N ASN A 363 -5.09 0.85 3.91
CA ASN A 363 -3.92 0.04 4.21
C ASN A 363 -2.63 0.51 3.50
N SER A 364 -2.46 1.80 3.30
CA SER A 364 -1.49 2.34 2.36
C SER A 364 -0.45 3.23 3.04
N VAL A 365 0.68 3.41 2.38
CA VAL A 365 1.79 4.25 2.83
C VAL A 365 2.04 5.34 1.80
N PHE A 366 1.94 6.59 2.22
CA PHE A 366 2.14 7.76 1.37
C PHE A 366 3.37 8.55 1.83
N TYR A 367 4.17 8.98 0.87
CA TYR A 367 5.38 9.75 1.09
C TYR A 367 5.51 10.89 0.07
N GLY A 368 5.36 12.11 0.53
CA GLY A 368 5.55 13.33 -0.26
C GLY A 368 4.27 13.90 -0.85
N GLY A 369 4.35 15.12 -1.30
CA GLY A 369 3.25 15.88 -1.86
C GLY A 369 2.15 16.21 -0.87
N ASN A 370 0.94 16.40 -1.38
CA ASN A 370 -0.26 16.53 -0.57
C ASN A 370 -0.85 15.13 -0.32
N GLY A 371 -1.55 14.96 0.78
CA GLY A 371 -2.21 13.69 1.10
C GLY A 371 -3.51 13.50 0.30
N PHE A 372 -4.63 13.90 0.90
CA PHE A 372 -5.97 13.70 0.37
C PHE A 372 -6.55 15.02 -0.14
N LYS A 373 -6.72 15.15 -1.43
CA LYS A 373 -7.33 16.35 -2.03
C LYS A 373 -8.70 16.03 -2.58
N ILE A 374 -9.68 16.83 -2.22
CA ILE A 374 -11.02 16.80 -2.79
C ILE A 374 -11.35 18.20 -3.35
N GLY A 375 -11.62 18.24 -4.64
CA GLY A 375 -11.94 19.47 -5.36
C GLY A 375 -10.82 19.96 -6.26
N SER A 376 -11.04 20.99 -6.89
CA SER A 376 -10.47 21.78 -7.94
C SER A 376 -11.40 21.81 -9.17
N THR A 377 -11.05 21.28 -10.29
CA THR A 377 -11.84 21.35 -11.53
C THR A 377 -13.05 20.42 -11.48
N VAL A 378 -14.16 20.84 -10.87
CA VAL A 378 -15.31 19.95 -10.67
C VAL A 378 -16.59 20.56 -11.24
N LYS A 379 -17.09 19.99 -12.32
CA LYS A 379 -18.48 20.19 -12.76
C LYS A 379 -19.33 18.98 -12.35
N GLN A 380 -19.37 18.69 -11.05
CA GLN A 380 -20.08 17.55 -10.47
C GLN A 380 -21.14 18.03 -9.50
N ASP A 381 -22.18 17.22 -9.30
CA ASP A 381 -23.17 17.48 -8.27
C ASP A 381 -22.63 17.14 -6.88
N ALA A 382 -21.89 16.03 -6.75
CA ALA A 382 -21.32 15.62 -5.46
C ALA A 382 -20.02 14.80 -5.58
N ILE A 383 -19.20 14.90 -4.54
CA ILE A 383 -18.14 13.95 -4.20
C ILE A 383 -18.53 13.39 -2.84
N ARG A 384 -18.88 12.09 -2.80
CA ARG A 384 -19.49 11.50 -1.60
C ARG A 384 -19.13 10.05 -1.37
N ASN A 385 -19.35 9.60 -0.12
CA ASN A 385 -19.08 8.22 0.28
C ASN A 385 -17.62 7.82 0.06
N ILE A 386 -16.70 8.71 0.44
CA ILE A 386 -15.26 8.51 0.31
C ILE A 386 -14.72 8.03 1.65
N THR A 387 -13.95 6.96 1.64
CA THR A 387 -13.32 6.43 2.86
C THR A 387 -11.80 6.33 2.67
N TYR A 388 -11.10 6.95 3.59
CA TYR A 388 -9.66 6.78 3.80
C TYR A 388 -9.45 6.04 5.11
N GLU A 389 -8.83 4.85 5.05
CA GLU A 389 -8.71 4.03 6.23
C GLU A 389 -7.32 3.40 6.37
N ASN A 390 -6.80 3.43 7.60
CA ASN A 390 -5.55 2.77 7.96
C ASN A 390 -4.38 3.17 7.04
N ILE A 391 -4.16 4.49 6.92
CA ILE A 391 -3.14 5.07 6.04
C ILE A 391 -2.06 5.74 6.88
N ASP A 392 -0.81 5.54 6.47
CA ASP A 392 0.35 6.22 7.01
C ASP A 392 0.84 7.28 6.02
N LEU A 393 0.74 8.54 6.40
CA LEU A 393 1.42 9.63 5.71
C LEU A 393 2.77 9.84 6.41
N VAL A 394 3.82 9.25 5.86
CA VAL A 394 5.17 9.35 6.44
C VAL A 394 5.73 10.75 6.28
N PHE A 395 5.39 11.38 5.16
CA PHE A 395 5.75 12.75 4.84
C PHE A 395 4.67 13.37 3.98
N ALA A 396 4.22 14.59 4.30
CA ALA A 396 3.29 15.34 3.49
C ALA A 396 3.48 16.85 3.67
N ASN A 397 3.08 17.63 2.67
CA ASN A 397 2.98 19.08 2.77
C ASN A 397 1.68 19.50 3.49
N GLN A 398 0.59 18.82 3.15
CA GLN A 398 -0.68 18.87 3.89
C GLN A 398 -1.32 17.48 3.93
N MET A 399 -2.04 17.17 5.01
CA MET A 399 -2.72 15.90 5.08
C MET A 399 -3.98 15.89 4.22
N SER A 400 -4.82 16.93 4.32
CA SER A 400 -6.10 16.99 3.62
C SER A 400 -6.43 18.40 3.16
N GLY A 401 -6.77 18.53 1.87
CA GLY A 401 -7.25 19.75 1.25
C GLY A 401 -8.63 19.59 0.63
N PHE A 402 -9.60 20.44 1.02
CA PHE A 402 -10.95 20.44 0.49
C PHE A 402 -11.31 21.80 -0.09
N TRP A 403 -11.60 21.83 -1.41
CA TRP A 403 -11.91 23.06 -2.14
C TRP A 403 -13.10 22.86 -3.09
N PRO A 404 -14.34 23.07 -2.66
CA PRO A 404 -15.52 23.00 -3.52
C PRO A 404 -15.67 24.28 -4.37
N VAL A 405 -14.73 24.51 -5.27
CA VAL A 405 -14.54 25.80 -5.97
C VAL A 405 -15.34 25.96 -7.25
N THR A 406 -15.95 24.88 -7.78
CA THR A 406 -16.68 24.89 -9.07
C THR A 406 -18.07 24.24 -9.00
N GLY A 407 -18.64 24.07 -7.80
CA GLY A 407 -20.03 23.69 -7.59
C GLY A 407 -20.27 22.34 -6.94
N ALA A 408 -19.29 21.46 -6.84
CA ALA A 408 -19.50 20.17 -6.22
C ALA A 408 -19.69 20.27 -4.70
N ASN A 409 -20.59 19.49 -4.20
CA ASN A 409 -20.82 19.30 -2.77
C ASN A 409 -19.98 18.13 -2.24
N PHE A 410 -19.31 18.32 -1.11
CA PHE A 410 -18.50 17.28 -0.49
C PHE A 410 -19.23 16.77 0.74
N GLU A 411 -19.55 15.47 0.74
CA GLU A 411 -20.32 14.88 1.83
C GLU A 411 -19.99 13.40 2.08
N ASN A 412 -20.20 12.98 3.32
CA ASN A 412 -19.97 11.60 3.76
C ASN A 412 -18.54 11.15 3.48
N VAL A 413 -17.55 11.93 3.94
CA VAL A 413 -16.13 11.57 3.85
C VAL A 413 -15.66 11.08 5.21
N TYR A 414 -14.97 9.93 5.22
CA TYR A 414 -14.52 9.24 6.41
C TYR A 414 -13.00 9.12 6.40
N PHE A 415 -12.35 9.65 7.43
CA PHE A 415 -10.96 9.40 7.74
C PHE A 415 -10.90 8.49 8.96
N LYS A 416 -10.42 7.27 8.80
CA LYS A 416 -10.38 6.27 9.86
C LYS A 416 -8.97 5.78 10.08
N ASN A 417 -8.48 5.89 11.31
CA ASN A 417 -7.17 5.37 11.68
C ASN A 417 -6.04 5.89 10.77
N ILE A 418 -5.96 7.21 10.64
CA ILE A 418 -4.93 7.91 9.85
C ILE A 418 -3.78 8.32 10.75
N ARG A 419 -2.57 8.16 10.28
CA ARG A 419 -1.35 8.54 10.99
C ARG A 419 -0.49 9.41 10.09
N SER A 420 -0.19 10.63 10.53
CA SER A 420 0.73 11.55 9.88
C SER A 420 1.98 11.68 10.73
N GLU A 421 3.15 11.37 10.17
CA GLU A 421 4.41 11.42 10.91
C GLU A 421 5.08 12.78 10.81
N ASP A 422 5.32 13.27 9.59
CA ASP A 422 5.97 14.56 9.36
C ASP A 422 5.13 15.40 8.39
N ILE A 423 4.80 16.63 8.78
CA ILE A 423 4.21 17.63 7.90
C ILE A 423 5.22 18.76 7.74
N LEU A 424 5.82 18.87 6.57
CA LEU A 424 6.91 19.81 6.33
C LEU A 424 6.54 20.80 5.22
N ASP A 425 6.98 22.04 5.40
CA ASP A 425 6.91 23.05 4.37
C ASP A 425 7.89 22.69 3.23
N VAL A 426 7.36 22.41 2.07
CA VAL A 426 8.15 22.24 0.84
C VAL A 426 8.11 23.59 0.11
N PRO A 427 9.22 24.32 0.05
CA PRO A 427 9.24 25.73 -0.40
C PRO A 427 8.66 25.96 -1.81
N GLU A 428 8.65 24.93 -2.64
CA GLU A 428 8.21 25.02 -4.05
C GLU A 428 6.76 24.60 -4.26
N VAL A 429 6.14 23.93 -3.30
CA VAL A 429 4.74 23.47 -3.37
C VAL A 429 3.96 24.17 -2.26
N ASP A 430 2.97 24.96 -2.63
CA ASP A 430 2.06 25.72 -1.75
C ASP A 430 2.45 25.67 -0.24
N LYS A 431 2.88 26.77 0.34
CA LYS A 431 3.37 26.94 1.74
C LYS A 431 2.36 26.54 2.82
N ALA A 432 1.73 25.38 2.68
CA ALA A 432 0.62 25.01 3.54
C ALA A 432 1.04 24.35 4.85
N ALA A 433 2.01 23.46 4.88
CA ALA A 433 2.54 22.76 6.08
C ALA A 433 1.53 22.67 7.24
N LEU A 434 0.38 22.00 6.99
CA LEU A 434 -0.75 21.93 7.93
C LEU A 434 -1.55 20.63 7.76
N ILE A 435 -2.33 20.24 8.77
CA ILE A 435 -3.11 19.02 8.74
C ILE A 435 -4.33 19.18 7.82
N PHE A 436 -5.21 20.14 8.09
CA PHE A 436 -6.46 20.37 7.35
C PHE A 436 -6.48 21.73 6.68
N ASN A 437 -6.83 21.75 5.39
CA ASN A 437 -7.00 22.95 4.59
C ASN A 437 -8.34 22.93 3.87
N TRP A 438 -9.42 23.22 4.60
CA TRP A 438 -10.78 23.12 4.09
C TRP A 438 -11.38 24.50 3.90
N ARG A 439 -11.50 24.95 2.64
CA ARG A 439 -11.94 26.31 2.33
C ARG A 439 -13.00 26.33 1.24
N ILE A 440 -14.04 27.09 1.49
CA ILE A 440 -15.10 27.40 0.53
C ILE A 440 -14.89 28.84 0.08
N ASN A 441 -14.05 29.03 -0.93
CA ASN A 441 -13.75 30.33 -1.51
C ASN A 441 -13.48 30.22 -3.02
N ALA A 442 -13.63 31.33 -3.75
CA ALA A 442 -13.24 31.34 -5.15
C ALA A 442 -11.70 31.24 -5.27
N ALA A 443 -11.25 30.40 -6.17
CA ALA A 443 -9.84 30.13 -6.34
C ALA A 443 -9.29 30.77 -7.59
N SER A 444 -8.27 31.60 -7.45
CA SER A 444 -7.64 32.31 -8.58
C SER A 444 -6.93 31.41 -9.59
N TRP A 445 -6.55 30.21 -9.14
CA TRP A 445 -5.90 29.18 -9.96
C TRP A 445 -6.90 28.34 -10.78
N GLU A 446 -8.22 28.42 -10.50
CA GLU A 446 -9.27 27.71 -11.22
C GLU A 446 -10.13 28.72 -12.01
N PRO A 447 -9.97 28.78 -13.33
CA PRO A 447 -10.66 29.80 -14.16
C PRO A 447 -12.20 29.74 -14.11
N ASP A 448 -12.76 28.55 -13.84
CA ASP A 448 -14.21 28.33 -13.73
C ASP A 448 -14.76 28.60 -12.32
N SER A 449 -13.90 28.92 -11.37
CA SER A 449 -14.29 29.22 -9.98
C SER A 449 -14.94 30.59 -9.90
N SER A 450 -16.09 30.67 -9.26
CA SER A 450 -16.75 31.93 -8.90
C SER A 450 -17.55 31.76 -7.62
N ALA A 451 -17.79 32.87 -6.94
CA ALA A 451 -18.59 32.87 -5.71
C ALA A 451 -19.99 32.25 -5.86
N GLU A 452 -20.55 32.26 -7.05
CA GLU A 452 -21.87 31.70 -7.36
C GLU A 452 -21.85 30.19 -7.52
N LYS A 453 -20.69 29.63 -7.85
CA LYS A 453 -20.49 28.20 -8.13
C LYS A 453 -19.84 27.42 -6.97
N LEU A 454 -19.76 27.96 -5.77
CA LEU A 454 -19.19 27.26 -4.62
C LEU A 454 -20.15 26.19 -4.09
N GLY A 455 -19.61 25.06 -3.70
CA GLY A 455 -20.34 23.99 -2.99
C GLY A 455 -20.23 24.09 -1.48
N TYR A 456 -20.59 23.02 -0.78
CA TYR A 456 -20.46 22.89 0.67
C TYR A 456 -19.58 21.70 1.07
N ILE A 457 -19.16 21.67 2.37
CA ILE A 457 -18.43 20.55 3.00
C ILE A 457 -19.26 20.09 4.21
N ARG A 458 -19.83 18.88 4.13
CA ARG A 458 -20.73 18.39 5.18
C ARG A 458 -20.57 16.91 5.47
N ASN A 459 -20.94 16.50 6.69
CA ASN A 459 -20.92 15.10 7.11
C ASN A 459 -19.52 14.49 6.96
N ILE A 460 -18.49 15.15 7.52
CA ILE A 460 -17.13 14.63 7.50
C ILE A 460 -16.81 14.04 8.88
N TYR A 461 -16.26 12.85 8.87
CA TYR A 461 -15.98 12.07 10.06
C TYR A 461 -14.50 11.71 10.12
N VAL A 462 -13.81 12.22 11.14
CA VAL A 462 -12.41 11.92 11.42
C VAL A 462 -12.34 11.07 12.68
N TYR A 463 -12.04 9.79 12.52
CA TYR A 463 -11.95 8.82 13.60
C TYR A 463 -10.50 8.36 13.80
N ASN A 464 -9.98 8.49 15.02
CA ASN A 464 -8.68 8.00 15.42
C ASN A 464 -7.55 8.48 14.49
N LEU A 465 -7.38 9.78 14.42
CA LEU A 465 -6.31 10.41 13.64
C LEU A 465 -5.19 10.87 14.58
N THR A 466 -3.95 10.52 14.24
CA THR A 466 -2.75 11.01 14.93
C THR A 466 -1.90 11.83 13.98
N ALA A 467 -1.50 13.02 14.39
CA ALA A 467 -0.49 13.83 13.72
C ALA A 467 0.67 14.03 14.70
N ASP A 468 1.80 13.37 14.44
CA ASP A 468 3.00 13.51 15.27
C ASP A 468 3.60 14.91 15.13
N ASP A 469 3.48 15.49 13.96
CA ASP A 469 3.86 16.85 13.60
C ASP A 469 2.66 17.54 12.93
N ARG A 470 2.35 18.75 13.35
CA ARG A 470 1.25 19.56 12.80
C ARG A 470 1.67 20.48 11.64
N GLY A 471 2.95 20.54 11.34
CA GLY A 471 3.53 21.52 10.42
C GLY A 471 3.72 22.91 11.05
N GLY A 472 4.15 23.85 10.23
CA GLY A 472 4.41 25.23 10.66
C GLY A 472 3.17 26.09 10.84
N ASN A 473 1.99 25.66 10.36
CA ASN A 473 0.77 26.45 10.32
C ASN A 473 -0.40 25.76 11.04
N ASN A 474 -1.38 26.55 11.45
CA ASN A 474 -2.63 26.04 11.97
C ASN A 474 -3.50 25.50 10.83
N SER A 475 -4.28 24.46 11.11
CA SER A 475 -5.29 23.95 10.19
C SER A 475 -6.35 25.01 9.91
N VAL A 476 -6.74 25.17 8.66
CA VAL A 476 -7.65 26.27 8.21
C VAL A 476 -9.01 25.72 7.83
N PHE A 477 -10.04 26.37 8.36
CA PHE A 477 -11.44 26.12 8.01
C PHE A 477 -12.12 27.45 7.65
N GLN A 478 -12.73 27.53 6.46
CA GLN A 478 -13.40 28.75 5.96
C GLN A 478 -14.67 28.40 5.20
N GLY A 479 -15.83 28.70 5.78
CA GLY A 479 -17.13 28.64 5.11
C GLY A 479 -17.43 29.93 4.34
N TYR A 480 -18.42 29.92 3.44
CA TYR A 480 -18.76 31.06 2.61
C TYR A 480 -20.07 31.77 3.03
N ASP A 481 -21.16 30.99 3.23
CA ASP A 481 -22.44 31.47 3.75
C ASP A 481 -23.29 30.30 4.34
N SER A 482 -24.51 30.57 4.77
CA SER A 482 -25.38 29.57 5.41
C SER A 482 -25.77 28.38 4.53
N GLN A 483 -25.60 28.46 3.22
CA GLN A 483 -25.85 27.38 2.27
C GLN A 483 -24.56 26.68 1.85
N ARG A 484 -23.46 27.42 1.78
CA ARG A 484 -22.10 26.98 1.40
C ARG A 484 -21.22 27.02 2.63
N ASP A 485 -21.44 26.08 3.50
CA ASP A 485 -20.88 26.00 4.85
C ASP A 485 -20.07 24.73 5.08
N ILE A 486 -19.31 24.74 6.17
CA ILE A 486 -18.63 23.57 6.71
C ILE A 486 -19.41 23.15 7.96
N ARG A 487 -20.17 22.07 7.90
CA ARG A 487 -20.98 21.64 9.04
C ARG A 487 -21.12 20.14 9.18
N ASN A 488 -21.54 19.73 10.39
CA ASN A 488 -21.64 18.34 10.79
C ASN A 488 -20.30 17.61 10.64
N ILE A 489 -19.24 18.25 11.14
CA ILE A 489 -17.89 17.68 11.16
C ILE A 489 -17.65 17.10 12.53
N THR A 490 -17.19 15.85 12.59
CA THR A 490 -16.87 15.15 13.83
C THR A 490 -15.41 14.76 13.85
N PHE A 491 -14.69 15.21 14.86
CA PHE A 491 -13.35 14.73 15.20
C PHE A 491 -13.47 13.83 16.44
N ASP A 492 -13.30 12.52 16.26
CA ASP A 492 -13.35 11.53 17.32
C ASP A 492 -11.95 10.93 17.51
N ASN A 493 -11.34 11.17 18.66
CA ASN A 493 -9.96 10.80 18.96
C ASN A 493 -8.93 11.41 17.97
N LEU A 494 -8.97 12.73 17.80
CA LEU A 494 -7.93 13.46 17.11
C LEU A 494 -6.76 13.73 18.08
N TYR A 495 -5.57 13.24 17.75
CA TYR A 495 -4.34 13.51 18.49
C TYR A 495 -3.41 14.39 17.65
N VAL A 496 -2.99 15.52 18.21
CA VAL A 496 -2.02 16.42 17.60
C VAL A 496 -0.81 16.54 18.52
N GLU A 497 0.38 16.26 18.02
CA GLU A 497 1.63 16.27 18.79
C GLU A 497 1.51 15.45 20.10
N GLY A 498 0.89 14.27 19.98
CA GLY A 498 0.68 13.33 21.09
C GLY A 498 -0.40 13.72 22.11
N LYS A 499 -1.15 14.82 21.90
CA LYS A 499 -2.20 15.29 22.80
C LYS A 499 -3.58 15.13 22.17
N LEU A 500 -4.55 14.62 22.95
CA LEU A 500 -5.94 14.54 22.53
C LEU A 500 -6.53 15.94 22.36
N ALA A 501 -7.01 16.25 21.17
CA ALA A 501 -7.73 17.49 20.89
C ALA A 501 -9.19 17.38 21.37
N THR A 502 -9.62 18.35 22.17
CA THR A 502 -10.99 18.42 22.74
C THR A 502 -11.73 19.70 22.35
N ASN A 503 -11.05 20.62 21.71
CA ASN A 503 -11.60 21.89 21.23
C ASN A 503 -10.69 22.45 20.09
N PRO A 504 -11.16 23.47 19.35
CA PRO A 504 -10.40 24.05 18.24
C PRO A 504 -9.04 24.62 18.62
N GLU A 505 -8.90 25.19 19.82
CA GLU A 505 -7.66 25.81 20.27
C GLU A 505 -6.53 24.77 20.42
N ASN A 506 -6.79 23.68 21.13
CA ASN A 506 -5.78 22.64 21.32
C ASN A 506 -5.63 21.67 20.14
N ALA A 507 -6.50 21.81 19.13
CA ALA A 507 -6.36 21.20 17.81
C ALA A 507 -5.57 22.08 16.83
N PHE A 508 -5.21 23.30 17.22
CA PHE A 508 -4.57 24.32 16.36
C PHE A 508 -5.41 24.63 15.12
N PHE A 509 -6.71 24.88 15.29
CA PHE A 509 -7.63 25.23 14.21
C PHE A 509 -7.81 26.74 14.10
N ASP A 510 -7.69 27.26 12.88
CA ASP A 510 -7.93 28.63 12.48
C ASP A 510 -9.27 28.72 11.72
N PHE A 511 -10.28 29.33 12.33
CA PHE A 511 -11.57 29.58 11.69
C PHE A 511 -11.56 30.94 11.02
N ARG A 512 -11.36 30.95 9.72
CA ARG A 512 -11.33 32.18 8.93
C ARG A 512 -12.73 32.71 8.68
N PRO A 513 -12.93 34.01 8.79
CA PRO A 513 -14.20 34.63 8.44
C PRO A 513 -14.51 34.46 6.95
N SER A 514 -15.79 34.42 6.62
CA SER A 514 -16.26 34.37 5.25
C SER A 514 -15.81 35.63 4.45
N GLU A 515 -15.37 35.39 3.23
CA GLU A 515 -15.02 36.49 2.30
C GLU A 515 -16.26 37.25 1.83
N LYS A 516 -17.47 36.67 2.00
CA LYS A 516 -18.73 37.30 1.59
C LYS A 516 -19.20 38.38 2.56
N ASP A 517 -19.17 38.10 3.86
CA ASP A 517 -19.84 38.94 4.86
C ASP A 517 -19.12 38.99 6.23
N GLY A 518 -17.96 38.34 6.35
CA GLY A 518 -17.16 38.35 7.57
C GLY A 518 -17.65 37.41 8.68
N ASN A 519 -18.74 36.66 8.46
CA ASN A 519 -19.27 35.72 9.45
C ASN A 519 -18.51 34.37 9.46
N ASN A 520 -18.69 33.62 10.54
CA ASN A 520 -18.18 32.25 10.62
C ASN A 520 -19.26 31.24 10.24
N TYR A 521 -18.98 30.41 9.23
CA TYR A 521 -19.85 29.35 8.76
C TYR A 521 -19.23 27.96 8.92
N VAL A 522 -18.58 27.73 10.07
CA VAL A 522 -17.94 26.47 10.42
C VAL A 522 -18.60 25.89 11.68
N ASN A 523 -19.06 24.65 11.61
CA ASN A 523 -19.62 23.91 12.74
C ASN A 523 -19.00 22.52 12.82
N LEU A 524 -18.32 22.24 13.93
CA LEU A 524 -17.67 20.96 14.19
C LEU A 524 -17.73 20.61 15.68
N LYS A 525 -17.50 19.33 15.98
CA LYS A 525 -17.44 18.80 17.34
C LYS A 525 -16.26 17.87 17.54
N PHE A 526 -15.78 17.83 18.78
CA PHE A 526 -14.77 16.88 19.26
C PHE A 526 -15.43 15.84 20.14
N VAL A 527 -15.02 14.58 19.98
CA VAL A 527 -15.48 13.43 20.74
C VAL A 527 -14.25 12.62 21.16
N ALA A 528 -14.34 11.95 22.30
CA ALA A 528 -13.34 11.00 22.77
C ALA A 528 -14.04 9.67 23.05
N SER A 529 -14.20 8.85 22.02
CA SER A 529 -14.79 7.53 22.13
C SER A 529 -13.74 6.48 22.50
N ASN A 530 -14.23 5.28 22.85
CA ASN A 530 -13.37 4.11 23.03
C ASN A 530 -13.71 3.08 21.93
N PRO A 531 -13.14 3.25 20.73
CA PRO A 531 -13.48 2.40 19.60
C PRO A 531 -13.00 0.97 19.80
N THR A 532 -13.68 0.03 19.19
CA THR A 532 -13.20 -1.34 19.03
C THR A 532 -12.11 -1.34 17.97
N ILE A 533 -10.89 -1.74 18.33
CA ILE A 533 -9.74 -1.86 17.41
C ILE A 533 -9.38 -3.34 17.27
N LEU A 534 -9.24 -3.79 16.03
CA LEU A 534 -8.88 -5.16 15.67
C LEU A 534 -7.43 -5.26 15.21
N ASN A 535 -6.71 -6.26 15.71
CA ASN A 535 -5.41 -6.65 15.19
C ASN A 535 -5.41 -8.13 14.84
N LEU A 536 -4.55 -8.50 13.89
CA LEU A 536 -4.31 -9.86 13.43
C LEU A 536 -2.82 -10.18 13.51
N GLU A 537 -2.48 -11.26 14.16
CA GLU A 537 -1.11 -11.77 14.22
C GLU A 537 -1.07 -13.27 13.91
N ALA A 538 0.02 -13.76 13.38
CA ALA A 538 0.31 -15.18 13.33
C ALA A 538 1.08 -15.55 14.60
N ILE A 539 0.43 -16.22 15.54
CA ILE A 539 1.04 -16.65 16.80
C ILE A 539 1.85 -17.93 16.62
N ASP A 540 1.48 -18.76 15.64
CA ASP A 540 2.33 -19.78 15.08
C ASP A 540 2.54 -19.51 13.58
N LEU A 541 3.75 -19.06 13.25
CA LEU A 541 4.14 -18.64 11.91
C LEU A 541 4.33 -19.81 10.93
N TYR A 542 4.46 -21.05 11.44
CA TYR A 542 4.81 -22.21 10.63
C TYR A 542 3.83 -23.35 10.87
N ALA A 543 3.48 -24.00 9.78
CA ALA A 543 2.70 -25.21 9.75
C ALA A 543 3.43 -26.25 8.87
N SER A 544 3.19 -27.53 9.07
CA SER A 544 3.78 -28.58 8.24
C SER A 544 2.80 -29.69 7.90
N GLU A 545 2.98 -30.31 6.74
CA GLU A 545 2.21 -31.48 6.32
C GLU A 545 2.43 -32.70 7.22
N SER A 546 3.45 -32.68 8.07
CA SER A 546 3.70 -33.71 9.08
C SER A 546 2.78 -33.63 10.31
N GLY A 547 1.83 -32.68 10.32
CA GLY A 547 0.79 -32.56 11.35
C GLY A 547 0.96 -31.40 12.32
N ASP A 548 1.90 -30.49 12.05
CA ASP A 548 2.07 -29.25 12.82
C ASP A 548 1.14 -28.17 12.29
N ALA A 549 0.32 -27.58 13.15
CA ALA A 549 -0.65 -26.56 12.77
C ALA A 549 -0.08 -25.17 12.97
N GLY A 550 -0.31 -24.26 12.02
CA GLY A 550 -0.10 -22.82 12.22
C GLY A 550 -1.35 -22.17 12.79
N GLU A 551 -1.21 -20.97 13.37
CA GLU A 551 -2.35 -20.28 13.97
C GLU A 551 -2.29 -18.77 13.79
N PHE A 552 -3.43 -18.20 13.36
CA PHE A 552 -3.69 -16.77 13.44
C PHE A 552 -4.54 -16.45 14.66
N ARG A 553 -4.31 -15.28 15.24
CA ARG A 553 -5.13 -14.73 16.31
C ARG A 553 -5.62 -13.33 15.94
N ILE A 554 -6.94 -13.13 16.01
CA ILE A 554 -7.56 -11.82 15.91
C ILE A 554 -7.85 -11.35 17.32
N THR A 555 -7.37 -10.16 17.69
CA THR A 555 -7.66 -9.52 18.98
C THR A 555 -8.51 -8.29 18.78
N ARG A 556 -9.36 -7.99 19.77
CA ARG A 556 -10.10 -6.73 19.86
C ARG A 556 -9.84 -6.00 21.17
N THR A 557 -9.79 -4.67 21.10
CA THR A 557 -9.87 -3.78 22.27
C THR A 557 -11.26 -3.14 22.32
N GLY A 558 -11.52 -2.36 23.37
CA GLY A 558 -12.79 -1.65 23.53
C GLY A 558 -13.91 -2.53 24.07
N ASN A 559 -15.14 -2.35 23.57
CA ASN A 559 -16.31 -3.04 24.08
C ASN A 559 -16.35 -4.51 23.67
N THR A 560 -16.44 -5.41 24.66
CA THR A 560 -16.55 -6.86 24.44
C THR A 560 -17.94 -7.43 24.74
N SER A 561 -18.91 -6.62 25.14
CA SER A 561 -20.23 -7.09 25.61
C SER A 561 -21.03 -7.83 24.52
N GLN A 562 -20.80 -7.55 23.27
CA GLN A 562 -21.47 -8.19 22.13
C GLN A 562 -20.49 -9.09 21.36
N ALA A 563 -20.99 -10.14 20.73
CA ALA A 563 -20.24 -10.91 19.77
C ALA A 563 -19.91 -10.04 18.55
N LEU A 564 -18.69 -10.22 17.96
CA LEU A 564 -18.24 -9.45 16.82
C LEU A 564 -17.80 -10.40 15.70
N THR A 565 -18.47 -10.35 14.56
CA THR A 565 -18.05 -11.09 13.37
C THR A 565 -17.10 -10.24 12.54
N VAL A 566 -15.88 -10.75 12.36
CA VAL A 566 -14.78 -10.11 11.64
C VAL A 566 -14.59 -10.80 10.30
N LYS A 567 -14.62 -10.04 9.22
CA LYS A 567 -14.30 -10.54 7.86
C LYS A 567 -12.83 -10.35 7.54
N TYR A 568 -12.31 -11.24 6.71
CA TYR A 568 -10.94 -11.15 6.19
C TYR A 568 -10.82 -11.76 4.80
N THR A 569 -9.87 -11.27 4.02
CA THR A 569 -9.46 -11.88 2.75
C THR A 569 -8.41 -12.94 3.01
N ILE A 570 -8.44 -13.99 2.18
CA ILE A 570 -7.46 -15.08 2.17
C ILE A 570 -6.69 -15.01 0.85
N ARG A 571 -5.38 -14.87 0.94
CA ARG A 571 -4.43 -14.81 -0.17
C ARG A 571 -3.23 -15.70 0.12
N GLY A 572 -2.25 -15.71 -0.76
CA GLY A 572 -1.00 -16.45 -0.63
C GLY A 572 -0.89 -17.61 -1.61
N THR A 573 0.26 -18.26 -1.63
CA THR A 573 0.55 -19.33 -2.58
C THR A 573 -0.13 -20.66 -2.21
N ALA A 574 -0.57 -20.82 -0.94
CA ALA A 574 -1.36 -21.97 -0.48
C ALA A 574 -2.83 -21.79 -0.81
N LYS A 575 -3.46 -22.81 -1.38
CA LYS A 575 -4.87 -22.81 -1.80
C LYS A 575 -5.78 -23.31 -0.69
N ASN A 576 -6.74 -22.45 -0.26
CA ASN A 576 -7.74 -22.80 0.74
C ASN A 576 -8.56 -24.03 0.31
N GLY A 577 -8.62 -25.03 1.21
CA GLY A 577 -9.33 -26.30 0.96
C GLY A 577 -8.54 -27.33 0.15
N THR A 578 -7.45 -26.95 -0.50
CA THR A 578 -6.54 -27.86 -1.20
C THR A 578 -5.30 -28.14 -0.35
N ASP A 579 -4.48 -27.14 -0.10
CA ASP A 579 -3.21 -27.30 0.63
C ASP A 579 -3.41 -27.39 2.15
N TYR A 580 -4.51 -26.90 2.66
CA TYR A 580 -4.90 -26.96 4.08
C TYR A 580 -6.42 -27.12 4.22
N GLN A 581 -6.89 -27.44 5.42
CA GLN A 581 -8.33 -27.54 5.68
C GLN A 581 -9.01 -26.22 5.40
N THR A 582 -10.21 -26.28 4.80
CA THR A 582 -10.97 -25.08 4.44
C THR A 582 -11.26 -24.22 5.66
N ILE A 583 -10.84 -22.98 5.62
CA ILE A 583 -11.23 -21.94 6.57
C ILE A 583 -12.27 -21.00 5.90
N PRO A 584 -13.24 -20.47 6.66
CA PRO A 584 -14.19 -19.47 6.15
C PRO A 584 -13.47 -18.13 5.91
N ASN A 585 -14.17 -17.15 5.34
CA ASN A 585 -13.69 -15.79 5.17
C ASN A 585 -14.14 -14.83 6.31
N ALA A 586 -14.59 -15.38 7.41
CA ALA A 586 -14.98 -14.63 8.60
C ALA A 586 -14.85 -15.49 9.86
N VAL A 587 -14.60 -14.85 10.99
CA VAL A 587 -14.61 -15.47 12.32
C VAL A 587 -15.38 -14.60 13.29
N THR A 588 -16.04 -15.22 14.28
CA THR A 588 -16.75 -14.49 15.32
C THR A 588 -15.98 -14.52 16.63
N ILE A 589 -15.65 -13.35 17.17
CA ILE A 589 -15.16 -13.19 18.54
C ILE A 589 -16.40 -13.21 19.44
N PRO A 590 -16.54 -14.19 20.37
CA PRO A 590 -17.74 -14.31 21.21
C PRO A 590 -17.95 -13.10 22.12
N ALA A 591 -19.18 -12.92 22.60
CA ALA A 591 -19.47 -11.94 23.65
C ALA A 591 -18.62 -12.24 24.90
N GLY A 592 -18.04 -11.21 25.48
CA GLY A 592 -17.13 -11.31 26.63
C GLY A 592 -15.68 -11.70 26.29
N ALA A 593 -15.42 -12.24 25.10
CA ALA A 593 -14.07 -12.57 24.66
C ALA A 593 -13.37 -11.37 24.00
N SER A 594 -12.04 -11.31 24.10
CA SER A 594 -11.19 -10.30 23.47
C SER A 594 -10.45 -10.83 22.24
N GLU A 595 -10.58 -12.11 21.92
CA GLU A 595 -9.84 -12.74 20.81
C GLU A 595 -10.58 -13.93 20.20
N ALA A 596 -10.16 -14.30 18.98
CA ALA A 596 -10.53 -15.54 18.31
C ALA A 596 -9.32 -16.06 17.53
N ALA A 597 -9.18 -17.40 17.47
CA ALA A 597 -8.11 -18.08 16.76
C ALA A 597 -8.61 -18.66 15.43
N ILE A 598 -7.72 -18.78 14.44
CA ILE A 598 -7.92 -19.44 13.15
C ILE A 598 -6.77 -20.40 12.92
N ALA A 599 -7.03 -21.70 13.04
CA ALA A 599 -6.02 -22.72 12.82
C ALA A 599 -5.81 -22.99 11.33
N ILE A 600 -4.57 -23.13 10.92
CA ILE A 600 -4.15 -23.59 9.58
C ILE A 600 -3.66 -25.02 9.72
N LEU A 601 -4.45 -25.96 9.25
CA LEU A 601 -4.18 -27.40 9.32
C LEU A 601 -3.80 -27.89 7.92
N PRO A 602 -2.49 -28.08 7.62
CA PRO A 602 -2.04 -28.55 6.33
C PRO A 602 -2.61 -29.94 5.99
N LYS A 603 -2.83 -30.17 4.69
CA LYS A 603 -3.18 -31.48 4.17
C LYS A 603 -1.93 -32.12 3.56
N GLN A 604 -1.80 -33.44 3.73
CA GLN A 604 -0.71 -34.16 3.08
C GLN A 604 -0.94 -34.18 1.55
N GLU A 605 -0.02 -33.58 0.82
CA GLU A 605 0.00 -33.60 -0.66
C GLU A 605 1.32 -34.18 -1.16
N ASN A 606 1.24 -35.05 -2.18
CA ASN A 606 2.43 -35.75 -2.70
C ASN A 606 3.20 -34.96 -3.79
N HIS A 607 2.94 -33.67 -4.05
CA HIS A 607 3.26 -33.10 -5.35
C HIS A 607 4.04 -31.79 -5.45
N GLN A 608 4.19 -30.96 -4.44
CA GLN A 608 5.03 -29.76 -4.56
C GLN A 608 5.91 -29.55 -3.33
N LYS A 609 7.22 -29.64 -3.53
CA LYS A 609 8.22 -29.23 -2.54
C LYS A 609 8.37 -27.72 -2.53
N GLY A 610 8.33 -27.11 -1.37
CA GLY A 610 8.60 -25.69 -1.18
C GLY A 610 7.66 -25.03 -0.17
N LEU A 611 8.07 -23.89 0.35
CA LEU A 611 7.32 -23.13 1.32
C LEU A 611 6.12 -22.45 0.63
N LYS A 612 4.89 -22.74 1.11
CA LYS A 612 3.67 -22.08 0.70
C LYS A 612 3.21 -21.12 1.78
N THR A 613 2.47 -20.07 1.41
CA THR A 613 2.00 -19.04 2.34
C THR A 613 0.49 -18.97 2.39
N VAL A 614 -0.07 -18.82 3.58
CA VAL A 614 -1.45 -18.36 3.82
C VAL A 614 -1.36 -16.94 4.34
N PHE A 615 -1.88 -15.99 3.58
CA PHE A 615 -1.90 -14.57 3.92
C PHE A 615 -3.33 -14.15 4.26
N LEU A 616 -3.56 -13.70 5.48
CA LEU A 616 -4.83 -13.13 5.89
C LEU A 616 -4.73 -11.61 6.02
N SER A 617 -5.77 -10.91 5.61
CA SER A 617 -5.92 -9.47 5.82
C SER A 617 -7.33 -9.15 6.30
N LEU A 618 -7.45 -8.50 7.46
CA LEU A 618 -8.74 -8.05 7.99
C LEU A 618 -9.41 -7.08 7.02
N GLU A 619 -10.72 -7.21 6.89
CA GLU A 619 -11.56 -6.28 6.17
C GLU A 619 -12.31 -5.38 7.13
N ASN A 620 -12.43 -4.11 6.78
CA ASN A 620 -13.40 -3.23 7.41
C ASN A 620 -14.57 -2.98 6.46
N LEU A 621 -15.75 -2.80 7.04
CA LEU A 621 -16.92 -2.43 6.25
C LEU A 621 -16.85 -0.93 5.95
N PRO A 622 -16.93 -0.52 4.68
CA PRO A 622 -17.05 0.90 4.34
C PRO A 622 -18.19 1.54 5.14
N ASN A 623 -17.98 2.74 5.61
CA ASN A 623 -18.97 3.52 6.36
C ASN A 623 -19.47 2.90 7.70
N SER A 624 -18.89 1.78 8.15
CA SER A 624 -19.16 1.23 9.49
C SER A 624 -18.22 1.81 10.53
N THR A 625 -18.73 1.99 11.74
CA THR A 625 -17.96 2.38 12.93
C THR A 625 -17.92 1.26 13.97
N ASP A 626 -18.35 0.05 13.63
CA ASP A 626 -18.41 -1.08 14.56
C ASP A 626 -17.02 -1.45 15.08
N TYR A 627 -16.00 -1.33 14.23
CA TYR A 627 -14.60 -1.49 14.59
C TYR A 627 -13.68 -0.75 13.61
N MET A 628 -12.44 -0.56 14.02
CA MET A 628 -11.36 -0.03 13.20
C MET A 628 -10.22 -1.05 13.13
N LEU A 629 -9.46 -1.04 12.04
CA LEU A 629 -8.27 -1.86 11.91
C LEU A 629 -7.10 -1.23 12.68
N GLY A 630 -6.45 -2.02 13.51
CA GLY A 630 -5.22 -1.63 14.19
C GLY A 630 -4.00 -1.64 13.25
N PRO A 631 -2.79 -1.39 13.78
CA PRO A 631 -1.57 -1.41 12.99
C PRO A 631 -1.26 -2.78 12.37
N ASP A 632 -1.65 -3.85 13.05
CA ASP A 632 -1.42 -5.23 12.62
C ASP A 632 -2.75 -5.81 12.11
N PHE A 633 -3.07 -5.56 10.84
CA PHE A 633 -4.31 -5.99 10.20
C PHE A 633 -4.10 -7.13 9.21
N HIS A 634 -2.87 -7.55 8.95
CA HIS A 634 -2.54 -8.69 8.11
C HIS A 634 -1.40 -9.52 8.71
N ALA A 635 -1.42 -10.81 8.44
CA ALA A 635 -0.43 -11.77 8.93
C ALA A 635 -0.23 -12.91 7.94
N VAL A 636 0.87 -13.67 8.11
CA VAL A 636 1.24 -14.79 7.24
C VAL A 636 1.56 -16.02 8.07
N VAL A 637 0.97 -17.16 7.71
CA VAL A 637 1.41 -18.49 8.13
C VAL A 637 2.07 -19.19 6.95
N ASN A 638 3.20 -19.82 7.20
CA ASN A 638 4.01 -20.51 6.20
C ASN A 638 3.81 -22.03 6.37
N ILE A 639 3.46 -22.72 5.28
CA ILE A 639 3.29 -24.17 5.25
C ILE A 639 4.53 -24.78 4.60
N SER A 640 5.23 -25.66 5.36
CA SER A 640 6.31 -26.51 4.83
C SER A 640 5.80 -27.92 4.59
N ASN A 641 6.47 -28.65 3.73
CA ASN A 641 6.21 -30.06 3.48
C ASN A 641 6.66 -30.91 4.67
#